data_66d5e623cabc47c60f660999eb9dd5eb
#
_entry.id   66d5e623cabc47c60f660999eb9dd5eb
#
_cell.length_a   1.000
_cell.length_b   1.000
_cell.length_c   1.000
_cell.angle_alpha   90.00
_cell.angle_beta   90.00
_cell.angle_gamma   90.00
#
_symmetry.space_group_name_H-M   'P 1'
#
loop_
_entity.id
_entity.type
_entity.pdbx_description
1 polymer ?
#
loop_
_entity_poly.entity_id
_entity_poly.type
_entity_poly.pdbx_seq_one_letter_code
_entity_poly.pdbx_strand_id
1 'polypeptide(L)'
;GTKTLPNTITFLEMENIGKVEQLNIINRWKNNDPTKSLKAEVGVDENGDLMYLDLHEKFHGPHGLIAGMTGSGKSEFIITYILSMAVNYHPDEVAFILIDYKGGGLAGAFENKKKGIKLPHLAGTITNLDGASINRSLVSIQSELRKRQSIFNEAKQISNEGTMDIYKYQKLYREGIVTEPVPHLFIISDEFAELKTQQPDFMDQLISTARIGRSLGVHLILATQKPNGVVNDQIWSNSRFRVCLKVQEKQDSMDMIKRPDAAELSATGRFYLQVGYNEFFDIGQSAWCGAPYVPTEEVESKEEDSVQIIDNLGRIVKEVKDSKKENEENVNNIKQIVGIVNYLSEIADEDNISVRKLWMDEIPEFITVNSLINKYGPLSKDSPEVVIGEYDDPFNQQQNIVVHNVLECGNTIIYGATGSGKELLVNTLVCGLIENYTPSDINLFLIDFGSEALQMYAKAPHVGNVLLSSDEEQLIRLMKILKEQIYERKKLLAEYSGNPDLYEKATGQSLSAIITIIDNYAAFNELYENLVDELAYLSREGSKYKIYFIITATAVNEVKYKISQNFGKQYVLQMNDKSDYSSVFGNVKGVYPSKLIGRGLILKNSVYEFQTAHICKDEELQAYVTGLISELNANYSDDNVIKVPEVPEKLTPEDIKITQTLENVQVGVDLDLVKPVVVNLKKSVVNVITGKNIDEVIATGRGIAELVSRIDNCEVTILDSETEESKIVEIYNMMVERNNSYKDDNTLTFDRKVIFIMNWQSIIDNLSTDGKDKLECLIKHCELEYSVTFVLCDIAESVKKYNRSNWYVMRADSSDYVWVGVGIDEQSVFNNPINYREVKKVKKDNAVVVSSDEYIIIKPVRQYEKAKGV
;
A
#
# COMPACT_ATOMS: atom_id res chain seq x y z
N GLY A 1 22.18 31.43 64.97
CA GLY A 1 22.26 31.91 63.62
C GLY A 1 21.18 31.34 62.77
N THR A 2 20.37 32.20 62.13
CA THR A 2 19.34 31.78 61.18
C THR A 2 19.97 31.05 59.99
N LYS A 3 19.71 29.77 59.86
CA LYS A 3 20.12 29.00 58.68
C LYS A 3 19.30 29.50 57.51
N THR A 4 19.95 29.93 56.43
CA THR A 4 19.30 30.34 55.17
C THR A 4 19.31 29.21 54.18
N LEU A 5 18.30 29.11 53.30
CA LEU A 5 18.29 28.14 52.21
C LEU A 5 19.53 28.34 51.32
N PRO A 6 20.18 27.27 50.92
CA PRO A 6 21.29 27.38 49.95
C PRO A 6 20.78 27.86 48.60
N ASN A 7 21.55 28.67 47.86
CA ASN A 7 21.19 29.12 46.53
C ASN A 7 21.27 28.02 45.46
N THR A 8 22.11 27.02 45.67
CA THR A 8 22.28 25.85 44.82
C THR A 8 22.62 24.64 45.65
N ILE A 9 22.11 23.49 45.26
CA ILE A 9 22.53 22.20 45.82
C ILE A 9 22.50 21.16 44.67
N THR A 10 23.55 20.39 44.51
CA THR A 10 23.55 19.33 43.50
C THR A 10 22.87 18.06 44.03
N PHE A 11 22.48 17.16 43.15
CA PHE A 11 21.83 15.92 43.53
C PHE A 11 22.74 15.08 44.46
N LEU A 12 24.00 14.91 44.10
CA LEU A 12 24.93 14.15 44.93
C LEU A 12 25.23 14.82 46.28
N GLU A 13 25.27 16.15 46.33
CA GLU A 13 25.37 16.90 47.60
C GLU A 13 24.13 16.66 48.48
N MET A 14 22.95 16.67 47.90
CA MET A 14 21.70 16.35 48.62
C MET A 14 21.76 14.93 49.21
N GLU A 15 22.27 13.99 48.44
CA GLU A 15 22.43 12.59 48.86
C GLU A 15 23.63 12.37 49.81
N ASN A 16 24.44 13.40 50.04
CA ASN A 16 25.66 13.35 50.84
C ASN A 16 26.69 12.29 50.42
N ILE A 17 26.92 12.21 49.10
CA ILE A 17 27.83 11.26 48.49
C ILE A 17 28.72 11.93 47.42
N GLY A 18 29.81 11.30 47.07
CA GLY A 18 30.74 11.81 46.06
C GLY A 18 30.74 11.03 44.75
N LYS A 19 30.32 9.79 44.73
CA LYS A 19 30.24 8.94 43.54
C LYS A 19 28.93 8.11 43.52
N VAL A 20 28.50 7.72 42.32
CA VAL A 20 27.17 7.07 42.13
C VAL A 20 27.09 5.71 42.85
N GLU A 21 28.15 4.98 42.98
CA GLU A 21 28.22 3.68 43.70
C GLU A 21 27.82 3.82 45.16
N GLN A 22 28.02 4.98 45.76
CA GLN A 22 27.64 5.27 47.14
C GLN A 22 26.13 5.47 47.35
N LEU A 23 25.39 5.55 46.28
CA LEU A 23 23.90 5.58 46.35
C LEU A 23 23.32 4.30 46.95
N ASN A 24 24.05 3.19 46.85
CA ASN A 24 23.66 1.90 47.41
C ASN A 24 22.24 1.48 46.92
N ILE A 25 22.09 1.44 45.62
CA ILE A 25 20.80 1.31 44.95
C ILE A 25 20.05 0.04 45.35
N ILE A 26 20.70 -1.10 45.35
CA ILE A 26 20.06 -2.38 45.67
C ILE A 26 19.48 -2.36 47.09
N ASN A 27 20.16 -1.81 48.05
CA ASN A 27 19.67 -1.68 49.42
C ASN A 27 18.52 -0.67 49.53
N ARG A 28 18.58 0.45 48.80
CA ARG A 28 17.49 1.42 48.73
C ARG A 28 16.21 0.81 48.15
N TRP A 29 16.34 0.10 47.07
CA TRP A 29 15.21 -0.57 46.44
C TRP A 29 14.56 -1.62 47.35
N LYS A 30 15.36 -2.36 48.08
CA LYS A 30 14.91 -3.39 49.01
C LYS A 30 14.24 -2.79 50.24
N ASN A 31 14.81 -1.74 50.81
CA ASN A 31 14.36 -1.17 52.07
C ASN A 31 13.22 -0.17 51.93
N ASN A 32 13.07 0.47 50.79
CA ASN A 32 11.98 1.42 50.56
C ASN A 32 10.74 0.67 50.05
N ASP A 33 9.70 0.68 50.87
CA ASP A 33 8.47 -0.03 50.59
C ASP A 33 7.38 0.92 50.13
N PRO A 34 6.95 0.88 48.83
CA PRO A 34 5.90 1.75 48.29
C PRO A 34 4.55 1.56 48.93
N THR A 35 4.31 0.44 49.57
CA THR A 35 3.05 0.23 50.29
C THR A 35 2.89 1.10 51.51
N LYS A 36 4.02 1.57 52.06
CA LYS A 36 4.06 2.43 53.24
C LYS A 36 4.30 3.90 52.92
N SER A 37 5.14 4.19 51.93
CA SER A 37 5.52 5.52 51.54
C SER A 37 6.13 5.52 50.13
N LEU A 38 5.85 6.58 49.37
CA LEU A 38 6.48 6.86 48.11
C LEU A 38 7.37 8.11 48.17
N LYS A 39 7.90 8.41 49.32
CA LYS A 39 8.69 9.63 49.50
C LYS A 39 9.97 9.59 48.66
N ALA A 40 10.25 10.75 48.09
CA ALA A 40 11.47 11.00 47.33
C ALA A 40 12.04 12.35 47.72
N GLU A 41 13.30 12.42 48.03
CA GLU A 41 13.99 13.67 48.34
C GLU A 41 14.09 14.52 47.07
N VAL A 42 13.66 15.77 47.16
CA VAL A 42 13.69 16.72 46.06
C VAL A 42 14.59 17.91 46.29
N GLY A 43 14.98 18.13 47.53
CA GLY A 43 15.84 19.23 47.94
C GLY A 43 15.98 19.31 49.43
N VAL A 44 16.30 20.51 49.95
CA VAL A 44 16.49 20.81 51.36
C VAL A 44 15.58 21.99 51.78
N ASP A 45 15.24 21.97 53.07
CA ASP A 45 14.49 23.05 53.67
C ASP A 45 15.42 24.08 54.29
N GLU A 46 14.86 25.06 55.00
CA GLU A 46 15.60 26.14 55.69
C GLU A 46 16.54 25.66 56.79
N ASN A 47 16.28 24.49 57.33
CA ASN A 47 17.12 23.87 58.36
C ASN A 47 18.24 22.98 57.79
N GLY A 48 18.32 22.85 56.47
CA GLY A 48 19.24 21.95 55.82
C GLY A 48 18.77 20.49 55.81
N ASP A 49 17.57 20.20 56.29
CA ASP A 49 16.99 18.87 56.29
C ASP A 49 16.43 18.52 54.90
N LEU A 50 16.42 17.22 54.57
CA LEU A 50 15.86 16.77 53.31
C LEU A 50 14.39 17.04 53.25
N MET A 51 13.97 17.58 52.10
CA MET A 51 12.58 17.84 51.78
C MET A 51 12.07 16.81 50.81
N TYR A 52 10.94 16.18 51.14
CA TYR A 52 10.41 15.05 50.39
C TYR A 52 9.09 15.41 49.69
N LEU A 53 8.87 14.84 48.57
CA LEU A 53 7.55 14.75 47.92
C LEU A 53 7.13 13.26 47.97
N ASP A 54 5.95 13.01 48.57
CA ASP A 54 5.48 11.64 48.82
C ASP A 54 4.11 11.46 48.17
N LEU A 55 4.05 10.81 47.01
CA LEU A 55 2.81 10.63 46.27
C LEU A 55 2.00 9.40 46.73
N HIS A 56 2.34 8.83 47.89
CA HIS A 56 1.46 7.84 48.50
C HIS A 56 0.12 8.54 48.83
N GLU A 57 -0.97 7.81 48.63
CA GLU A 57 -2.33 8.33 48.82
C GLU A 57 -2.55 8.92 50.19
N LYS A 58 -1.92 8.36 51.21
CA LYS A 58 -2.03 8.82 52.62
C LYS A 58 -1.28 10.13 52.88
N PHE A 59 -0.38 10.55 52.01
CA PHE A 59 0.47 11.73 52.21
C PHE A 59 0.13 12.84 51.22
N HIS A 60 0.90 12.97 50.13
CA HIS A 60 0.78 14.05 49.15
C HIS A 60 0.05 13.68 47.86
N GLY A 61 -0.21 12.39 47.69
CA GLY A 61 -0.80 11.89 46.42
C GLY A 61 -2.31 11.83 46.41
N PRO A 62 -2.89 11.29 45.37
CA PRO A 62 -2.13 10.61 44.26
C PRO A 62 -1.67 11.52 43.15
N HIS A 63 -2.23 12.73 42.95
CA HIS A 63 -1.97 13.62 41.83
C HIS A 63 -1.52 14.99 42.27
N GLY A 64 -0.85 15.73 41.38
CA GLY A 64 -0.39 17.08 41.71
C GLY A 64 -0.04 17.95 40.51
N LEU A 65 0.26 19.21 40.88
CA LEU A 65 0.59 20.28 39.94
C LEU A 65 1.98 20.84 40.24
N ILE A 66 2.70 21.21 39.18
CA ILE A 66 3.97 21.92 39.28
C ILE A 66 3.92 23.14 38.36
N ALA A 67 4.24 24.32 38.90
CA ALA A 67 4.31 25.53 38.09
C ALA A 67 5.64 26.25 38.28
N GLY A 68 6.10 26.89 37.22
CA GLY A 68 7.28 27.72 37.24
C GLY A 68 7.56 28.29 35.85
N MET A 69 7.87 29.59 35.82
CA MET A 69 8.24 30.25 34.55
C MET A 69 9.57 29.74 34.00
N THR A 70 9.87 30.07 32.75
CA THR A 70 11.17 29.76 32.15
C THR A 70 12.29 30.34 33.01
N GLY A 71 13.28 29.53 33.32
CA GLY A 71 14.40 29.95 34.20
C GLY A 71 14.14 29.77 35.70
N SER A 72 12.96 29.29 36.09
CA SER A 72 12.65 29.05 37.51
C SER A 72 13.24 27.75 38.08
N GLY A 73 13.69 26.83 37.19
CA GLY A 73 14.13 25.50 37.56
C GLY A 73 13.01 24.47 37.59
N LYS A 74 11.88 24.73 36.95
CA LYS A 74 10.73 23.80 36.90
C LYS A 74 11.12 22.47 36.27
N SER A 75 11.76 22.48 35.11
CA SER A 75 12.20 21.25 34.41
C SER A 75 13.24 20.49 35.24
N GLU A 76 14.16 21.19 35.86
CA GLU A 76 15.15 20.58 36.77
C GLU A 76 14.49 19.94 37.99
N PHE A 77 13.47 20.55 38.54
CA PHE A 77 12.70 19.98 39.66
C PHE A 77 12.06 18.66 39.26
N ILE A 78 11.40 18.65 38.10
CA ILE A 78 10.75 17.43 37.59
C ILE A 78 11.79 16.30 37.38
N ILE A 79 12.93 16.62 36.76
CA ILE A 79 14.03 15.69 36.53
C ILE A 79 14.56 15.14 37.87
N THR A 80 14.76 16.01 38.84
CA THR A 80 15.22 15.62 40.19
C THR A 80 14.23 14.68 40.85
N TYR A 81 12.94 14.99 40.79
CA TYR A 81 11.92 14.12 41.35
C TYR A 81 11.93 12.73 40.72
N ILE A 82 11.97 12.63 39.40
CA ILE A 82 12.01 11.36 38.69
C ILE A 82 13.26 10.57 39.07
N LEU A 83 14.42 11.23 39.07
CA LEU A 83 15.70 10.59 39.42
C LEU A 83 15.71 10.08 40.86
N SER A 84 15.18 10.90 41.80
CA SER A 84 15.07 10.52 43.19
C SER A 84 14.15 9.31 43.38
N MET A 85 13.02 9.27 42.71
CA MET A 85 12.14 8.12 42.72
C MET A 85 12.84 6.87 42.17
N ALA A 86 13.55 6.99 41.07
CA ALA A 86 14.26 5.87 40.46
C ALA A 86 15.40 5.32 41.35
N VAL A 87 16.11 6.21 42.05
CA VAL A 87 17.18 5.83 42.99
C VAL A 87 16.60 5.09 44.22
N ASN A 88 15.40 5.49 44.67
CA ASN A 88 14.80 4.96 45.88
C ASN A 88 13.93 3.71 45.69
N TYR A 89 13.36 3.51 44.52
CA TYR A 89 12.38 2.43 44.32
C TYR A 89 12.73 1.55 43.11
N HIS A 90 12.45 0.26 43.25
CA HIS A 90 12.70 -0.73 42.23
C HIS A 90 11.79 -0.51 41.00
N PRO A 91 12.27 -0.76 39.78
CA PRO A 91 11.45 -0.66 38.55
C PRO A 91 10.17 -1.51 38.57
N ASP A 92 10.16 -2.64 39.29
CA ASP A 92 8.95 -3.44 39.46
C ASP A 92 7.86 -2.75 40.28
N GLU A 93 8.21 -1.71 41.01
CA GLU A 93 7.31 -1.02 41.94
C GLU A 93 6.98 0.42 41.53
N VAL A 94 7.86 1.06 40.72
CA VAL A 94 7.69 2.43 40.24
C VAL A 94 8.12 2.53 38.80
N ALA A 95 7.25 3.11 37.95
CA ALA A 95 7.51 3.32 36.54
C ALA A 95 6.98 4.68 36.08
N PHE A 96 7.52 5.21 34.97
CA PHE A 96 7.18 6.52 34.46
C PHE A 96 6.72 6.50 33.02
N ILE A 97 5.71 7.34 32.72
CA ILE A 97 5.38 7.76 31.37
C ILE A 97 5.65 9.26 31.30
N LEU A 98 6.50 9.70 30.39
CA LEU A 98 6.85 11.10 30.23
C LEU A 98 6.19 11.67 28.98
N ILE A 99 5.41 12.74 29.14
CA ILE A 99 4.79 13.50 28.04
C ILE A 99 5.62 14.75 27.84
N ASP A 100 6.41 14.77 26.77
CA ASP A 100 7.38 15.81 26.46
C ASP A 100 6.89 16.64 25.28
N TYR A 101 6.26 17.77 25.59
CA TYR A 101 5.66 18.64 24.58
C TYR A 101 6.69 19.28 23.64
N LYS A 102 7.88 19.62 24.12
CA LYS A 102 8.89 20.36 23.34
C LYS A 102 9.92 19.47 22.65
N GLY A 103 9.65 18.17 22.54
CA GLY A 103 10.41 17.29 21.65
C GLY A 103 11.78 16.85 22.14
N GLY A 104 11.91 16.43 23.39
CA GLY A 104 13.04 15.65 23.81
C GLY A 104 13.82 16.12 25.03
N GLY A 105 13.52 17.28 25.61
CA GLY A 105 14.22 17.81 26.79
C GLY A 105 14.04 16.93 28.03
N LEU A 106 12.80 16.59 28.37
CA LEU A 106 12.49 15.75 29.53
C LEU A 106 12.85 14.27 29.25
N ALA A 107 12.36 13.73 28.14
CA ALA A 107 12.63 12.35 27.78
C ALA A 107 14.11 12.10 27.50
N GLY A 108 14.79 13.04 26.83
CA GLY A 108 16.19 12.97 26.52
C GLY A 108 17.13 12.96 27.74
N ALA A 109 16.66 13.46 28.87
CA ALA A 109 17.41 13.41 30.12
C ALA A 109 17.59 11.97 30.66
N PHE A 110 16.64 11.08 30.34
CA PHE A 110 16.57 9.72 30.88
C PHE A 110 16.84 8.62 29.86
N GLU A 111 17.05 8.97 28.61
CA GLU A 111 17.29 7.99 27.55
C GLU A 111 18.34 8.48 26.56
N ASN A 112 19.30 7.59 26.24
CA ASN A 112 20.23 7.81 25.13
C ASN A 112 20.03 6.69 24.12
N LYS A 113 19.23 6.96 23.09
CA LYS A 113 18.87 5.97 22.05
C LYS A 113 20.07 5.48 21.26
N LYS A 114 21.08 6.33 21.04
CA LYS A 114 22.28 5.99 20.28
C LYS A 114 23.14 4.95 20.99
N LYS A 115 23.19 5.00 22.33
CA LYS A 115 23.96 4.07 23.16
C LYS A 115 23.12 2.94 23.74
N GLY A 116 21.80 2.94 23.48
CA GLY A 116 20.89 1.95 24.06
C GLY A 116 20.75 2.04 25.58
N ILE A 117 21.01 3.20 26.17
CA ILE A 117 20.96 3.44 27.62
C ILE A 117 19.67 4.18 27.94
N LYS A 118 18.91 3.65 28.89
CA LYS A 118 17.72 4.33 29.41
C LYS A 118 17.54 4.06 30.89
N LEU A 119 16.81 4.98 31.56
CA LEU A 119 16.35 4.77 32.92
C LEU A 119 15.51 3.48 32.95
N PRO A 120 15.83 2.50 33.82
CA PRO A 120 15.09 1.23 33.87
C PRO A 120 13.60 1.39 34.20
N HIS A 121 13.23 2.46 34.89
CA HIS A 121 11.85 2.78 35.31
C HIS A 121 10.99 3.37 34.20
N LEU A 122 11.56 3.67 33.04
CA LEU A 122 10.84 4.34 31.95
C LEU A 122 9.95 3.33 31.21
N ALA A 123 8.63 3.47 31.38
CA ALA A 123 7.63 2.60 30.76
C ALA A 123 7.18 3.10 29.39
N GLY A 124 7.34 4.39 29.12
CA GLY A 124 6.99 4.99 27.83
C GLY A 124 7.26 6.49 27.80
N THR A 125 7.39 7.00 26.57
CA THR A 125 7.55 8.43 26.32
C THR A 125 6.57 8.84 25.21
N ILE A 126 5.96 10.02 25.36
CA ILE A 126 5.08 10.62 24.36
C ILE A 126 5.75 11.91 23.92
N THR A 127 6.44 11.87 22.78
CA THR A 127 7.17 13.01 22.21
C THR A 127 6.53 13.50 20.92
N ASN A 128 5.75 12.66 20.25
CA ASN A 128 4.96 13.02 19.08
C ASN A 128 3.52 13.31 19.49
N LEU A 129 3.12 14.57 19.34
CA LEU A 129 1.82 15.06 19.80
C LEU A 129 0.81 15.24 18.64
N ASP A 130 1.04 14.60 17.50
CA ASP A 130 0.01 14.54 16.46
C ASP A 130 -1.20 13.72 16.96
N GLY A 131 -2.37 13.95 16.36
CA GLY A 131 -3.61 13.35 16.86
C GLY A 131 -3.62 11.83 16.83
N ALA A 132 -2.93 11.21 15.87
CA ALA A 132 -2.86 9.77 15.74
C ALA A 132 -1.97 9.14 16.81
N SER A 133 -0.76 9.68 17.01
CA SER A 133 0.18 9.19 18.02
C SER A 133 -0.32 9.37 19.44
N ILE A 134 -0.95 10.50 19.72
CA ILE A 134 -1.56 10.75 21.03
C ILE A 134 -2.70 9.77 21.31
N ASN A 135 -3.59 9.56 20.36
CA ASN A 135 -4.68 8.60 20.52
C ASN A 135 -4.16 7.20 20.75
N ARG A 136 -3.14 6.80 20.03
CA ARG A 136 -2.47 5.50 20.18
C ARG A 136 -1.94 5.31 21.61
N SER A 137 -1.26 6.32 22.12
CA SER A 137 -0.72 6.31 23.50
C SER A 137 -1.83 6.21 24.55
N LEU A 138 -2.90 6.97 24.38
CA LEU A 138 -4.05 6.95 25.29
C LEU A 138 -4.73 5.58 25.33
N VAL A 139 -4.98 4.98 24.15
CA VAL A 139 -5.57 3.65 24.04
C VAL A 139 -4.69 2.60 24.73
N SER A 140 -3.37 2.72 24.59
CA SER A 140 -2.42 1.82 25.25
C SER A 140 -2.44 1.97 26.77
N ILE A 141 -2.54 3.20 27.30
CA ILE A 141 -2.67 3.44 28.74
C ILE A 141 -3.98 2.85 29.26
N GLN A 142 -5.09 3.06 28.56
CA GLN A 142 -6.39 2.49 28.94
C GLN A 142 -6.38 0.97 28.90
N SER A 143 -5.71 0.36 27.94
CA SER A 143 -5.50 -1.08 27.86
C SER A 143 -4.71 -1.61 29.06
N GLU A 144 -3.66 -0.90 29.47
CA GLU A 144 -2.88 -1.22 30.67
C GLU A 144 -3.75 -1.23 31.93
N LEU A 145 -4.63 -0.25 32.09
CA LEU A 145 -5.53 -0.18 33.24
C LEU A 145 -6.51 -1.35 33.27
N ARG A 146 -7.03 -1.77 32.15
CA ARG A 146 -7.89 -2.95 32.08
C ARG A 146 -7.15 -4.22 32.44
N LYS A 147 -5.91 -4.36 31.99
CA LYS A 147 -5.04 -5.47 32.36
C LYS A 147 -4.77 -5.51 33.86
N ARG A 148 -4.50 -4.36 34.46
CA ARG A 148 -4.31 -4.22 35.91
C ARG A 148 -5.55 -4.64 36.69
N GLN A 149 -6.73 -4.21 36.21
CA GLN A 149 -8.00 -4.61 36.85
C GLN A 149 -8.18 -6.12 36.82
N SER A 150 -7.87 -6.77 35.72
CA SER A 150 -7.90 -8.24 35.61
C SER A 150 -6.92 -8.92 36.56
N ILE A 151 -5.69 -8.43 36.63
CA ILE A 151 -4.66 -8.92 37.55
C ILE A 151 -5.13 -8.78 39.01
N PHE A 152 -5.70 -7.64 39.36
CA PHE A 152 -6.18 -7.37 40.71
C PHE A 152 -7.38 -8.23 41.09
N ASN A 153 -8.29 -8.49 40.14
CA ASN A 153 -9.43 -9.40 40.38
C ASN A 153 -8.93 -10.81 40.65
N GLU A 154 -7.91 -11.27 39.94
CA GLU A 154 -7.31 -12.59 40.16
C GLU A 154 -6.58 -12.64 41.52
N ALA A 155 -5.79 -11.60 41.86
CA ALA A 155 -5.11 -11.49 43.15
C ALA A 155 -6.09 -11.42 44.32
N LYS A 156 -7.23 -10.79 44.14
CA LYS A 156 -8.33 -10.72 45.11
C LYS A 156 -8.87 -12.10 45.44
N GLN A 157 -9.03 -12.97 44.46
CA GLN A 157 -9.47 -14.37 44.64
C GLN A 157 -8.40 -15.19 45.34
N ILE A 158 -7.12 -15.05 44.94
CA ILE A 158 -6.01 -15.81 45.52
C ILE A 158 -5.82 -15.46 47.00
N SER A 159 -5.92 -14.18 47.36
CA SER A 159 -5.68 -13.67 48.71
C SER A 159 -6.90 -13.66 49.64
N ASN A 160 -8.10 -13.97 49.13
CA ASN A 160 -9.36 -13.87 49.86
C ASN A 160 -9.66 -12.45 50.36
N GLU A 161 -9.17 -11.43 49.70
CA GLU A 161 -9.42 -10.02 50.04
C GLU A 161 -10.77 -9.54 49.50
N GLY A 162 -11.48 -8.70 50.25
CA GLY A 162 -12.72 -8.12 49.77
C GLY A 162 -12.53 -7.01 48.73
N THR A 163 -11.41 -6.31 48.79
CA THR A 163 -11.02 -5.25 47.87
C THR A 163 -9.54 -5.38 47.52
N MET A 164 -9.17 -4.91 46.34
CA MET A 164 -7.76 -4.89 45.94
C MET A 164 -7.41 -3.51 45.39
N ASP A 165 -6.26 -3.00 45.78
CA ASP A 165 -5.65 -1.80 45.23
C ASP A 165 -4.14 -2.00 45.03
N ILE A 166 -3.46 -1.02 44.48
CA ILE A 166 -2.03 -1.12 44.19
C ILE A 166 -1.20 -1.41 45.47
N TYR A 167 -1.54 -0.83 46.56
CA TYR A 167 -0.80 -0.98 47.83
C TYR A 167 -0.94 -2.40 48.39
N LYS A 168 -2.14 -2.94 48.43
CA LYS A 168 -2.38 -4.35 48.81
C LYS A 168 -1.71 -5.32 47.83
N TYR A 169 -1.80 -5.04 46.53
CA TYR A 169 -1.19 -5.87 45.51
C TYR A 169 0.34 -5.94 45.65
N GLN A 170 0.99 -4.78 45.80
CA GLN A 170 2.44 -4.74 45.96
C GLN A 170 2.89 -5.38 47.30
N LYS A 171 2.07 -5.36 48.33
CA LYS A 171 2.33 -6.10 49.54
C LYS A 171 2.37 -7.60 49.28
N LEU A 172 1.37 -8.13 48.55
CA LEU A 172 1.32 -9.53 48.14
C LEU A 172 2.52 -9.90 47.25
N TYR A 173 2.95 -8.98 46.37
CA TYR A 173 4.11 -9.17 45.53
C TYR A 173 5.39 -9.29 46.35
N ARG A 174 5.61 -8.43 47.31
CA ARG A 174 6.76 -8.48 48.23
C ARG A 174 6.75 -9.74 49.09
N GLU A 175 5.61 -10.25 49.47
CA GLU A 175 5.42 -11.48 50.22
C GLU A 175 5.56 -12.74 49.34
N GLY A 176 5.72 -12.59 48.02
CA GLY A 176 5.82 -13.70 47.08
C GLY A 176 4.52 -14.43 46.78
N ILE A 177 3.37 -13.92 47.21
CA ILE A 177 2.05 -14.52 46.98
C ILE A 177 1.62 -14.34 45.53
N VAL A 178 1.93 -13.19 44.90
CA VAL A 178 1.77 -12.93 43.48
C VAL A 178 3.14 -12.70 42.86
N THR A 179 3.29 -13.08 41.58
CA THR A 179 4.59 -13.07 40.89
C THR A 179 4.72 -12.02 39.81
N GLU A 180 3.62 -11.47 39.32
CA GLU A 180 3.63 -10.43 38.27
C GLU A 180 3.81 -9.07 38.89
N PRO A 181 4.87 -8.31 38.53
CA PRO A 181 5.06 -6.95 39.03
C PRO A 181 4.06 -5.99 38.40
N VAL A 182 3.44 -5.16 39.25
CA VAL A 182 2.60 -4.04 38.82
C VAL A 182 3.12 -2.78 39.49
N PRO A 183 3.92 -1.96 38.79
CA PRO A 183 4.46 -0.75 39.36
C PRO A 183 3.41 0.37 39.48
N HIS A 184 3.61 1.27 40.43
CA HIS A 184 2.97 2.59 40.36
C HIS A 184 3.37 3.26 39.06
N LEU A 185 2.42 3.84 38.36
CA LEU A 185 2.63 4.47 37.08
C LEU A 185 2.48 5.97 37.20
N PHE A 186 3.58 6.69 37.08
CA PHE A 186 3.64 8.15 37.17
C PHE A 186 3.60 8.73 35.76
N ILE A 187 2.50 9.40 35.43
CA ILE A 187 2.32 10.10 34.14
C ILE A 187 2.65 11.55 34.37
N ILE A 188 3.73 12.04 33.78
CA ILE A 188 4.25 13.39 33.99
C ILE A 188 4.26 14.17 32.69
N SER A 189 3.56 15.30 32.66
CA SER A 189 3.56 16.24 31.55
C SER A 189 4.33 17.50 31.91
N ASP A 190 5.35 17.86 31.12
CA ASP A 190 6.21 19.01 31.35
C ASP A 190 5.54 20.37 31.01
N GLU A 191 4.55 20.37 30.13
CA GLU A 191 3.81 21.56 29.75
C GLU A 191 2.38 21.19 29.30
N PHE A 192 1.45 21.09 30.23
CA PHE A 192 0.10 20.66 29.93
C PHE A 192 -0.80 21.77 29.34
N ALA A 193 -0.41 23.03 29.47
CA ALA A 193 -1.20 24.15 28.97
C ALA A 193 -1.37 24.08 27.44
N GLU A 194 -0.30 23.87 26.74
CA GLU A 194 -0.32 23.73 25.29
C GLU A 194 -0.98 22.42 24.85
N LEU A 195 -0.75 21.34 25.59
CA LEU A 195 -1.42 20.06 25.35
C LEU A 195 -2.93 20.19 25.49
N LYS A 196 -3.40 20.92 26.52
CA LYS A 196 -4.83 21.23 26.72
C LYS A 196 -5.40 22.06 25.59
N THR A 197 -4.63 23.03 25.06
CA THR A 197 -5.07 23.89 23.96
C THR A 197 -5.14 23.13 22.63
N GLN A 198 -4.13 22.34 22.31
CA GLN A 198 -4.02 21.64 21.03
C GLN A 198 -4.77 20.32 21.00
N GLN A 199 -4.84 19.62 22.13
CA GLN A 199 -5.46 18.30 22.24
C GLN A 199 -6.39 18.23 23.46
N PRO A 200 -7.46 19.04 23.49
CA PRO A 200 -8.34 19.12 24.66
C PRO A 200 -9.01 17.79 25.03
N ASP A 201 -9.40 17.02 24.03
CA ASP A 201 -10.02 15.70 24.25
C ASP A 201 -9.05 14.72 24.89
N PHE A 202 -7.80 14.72 24.45
CA PHE A 202 -6.75 13.91 25.06
C PHE A 202 -6.56 14.27 26.54
N MET A 203 -6.47 15.56 26.85
CA MET A 203 -6.31 16.03 28.23
C MET A 203 -7.48 15.61 29.13
N ASP A 204 -8.71 15.78 28.67
CA ASP A 204 -9.89 15.39 29.43
C ASP A 204 -9.93 13.89 29.68
N GLN A 205 -9.58 13.08 28.69
CA GLN A 205 -9.52 11.63 28.81
C GLN A 205 -8.36 11.17 29.68
N LEU A 206 -7.21 11.83 29.62
CA LEU A 206 -6.07 11.53 30.49
C LEU A 206 -6.40 11.79 31.95
N ILE A 207 -7.01 12.90 32.26
CA ILE A 207 -7.46 13.26 33.62
C ILE A 207 -8.49 12.25 34.12
N SER A 208 -9.47 11.90 33.30
CA SER A 208 -10.47 10.89 33.64
C SER A 208 -9.84 9.53 33.89
N THR A 209 -8.89 9.11 33.04
CA THR A 209 -8.15 7.86 33.14
C THR A 209 -7.35 7.80 34.46
N ALA A 210 -6.67 8.89 34.81
CA ALA A 210 -5.91 8.98 36.05
C ALA A 210 -6.82 8.87 37.29
N ARG A 211 -7.97 9.52 37.26
CA ARG A 211 -8.95 9.45 38.35
C ARG A 211 -9.48 8.01 38.54
N ILE A 212 -9.85 7.34 37.46
CA ILE A 212 -10.32 5.95 37.48
C ILE A 212 -9.18 5.03 37.88
N GLY A 213 -7.95 5.29 37.41
CA GLY A 213 -6.76 4.51 37.67
C GLY A 213 -6.12 4.71 39.06
N ARG A 214 -6.68 5.54 39.91
CA ARG A 214 -6.13 5.84 41.25
C ARG A 214 -5.85 4.55 42.04
N SER A 215 -6.84 3.69 42.16
CA SER A 215 -6.67 2.41 42.88
C SER A 215 -5.77 1.43 42.19
N LEU A 216 -5.52 1.62 40.91
CA LEU A 216 -4.64 0.79 40.08
C LEU A 216 -3.20 1.30 40.05
N GLY A 217 -2.89 2.34 40.80
CA GLY A 217 -1.55 2.87 40.97
C GLY A 217 -1.17 3.98 40.01
N VAL A 218 -2.12 4.66 39.35
CA VAL A 218 -1.83 5.78 38.46
C VAL A 218 -1.71 7.09 39.19
N HIS A 219 -0.62 7.81 38.95
CA HIS A 219 -0.36 9.14 39.49
C HIS A 219 -0.15 10.11 38.31
N LEU A 220 -0.89 11.23 38.33
CA LEU A 220 -0.79 12.27 37.29
C LEU A 220 -0.12 13.51 37.84
N ILE A 221 0.96 13.95 37.24
CA ILE A 221 1.68 15.16 37.56
C ILE A 221 1.66 16.08 36.34
N LEU A 222 0.96 17.23 36.49
CA LEU A 222 0.82 18.22 35.42
C LEU A 222 1.66 19.46 35.73
N ALA A 223 2.54 19.82 34.81
CA ALA A 223 3.40 20.98 34.99
C ALA A 223 3.09 22.03 33.93
N THR A 224 3.24 23.31 34.28
CA THR A 224 3.03 24.45 33.39
C THR A 224 3.88 25.65 33.77
N GLN A 225 4.28 26.40 32.75
CA GLN A 225 5.01 27.66 32.95
C GLN A 225 4.10 28.77 33.47
N LYS A 226 2.85 28.79 33.04
CA LYS A 226 1.87 29.82 33.37
C LYS A 226 0.53 29.21 33.79
N PRO A 227 0.27 29.06 35.07
CA PRO A 227 -0.97 28.44 35.56
C PRO A 227 -2.24 29.31 35.36
N ASN A 228 -2.12 30.62 35.23
CA ASN A 228 -3.28 31.49 35.05
C ASN A 228 -4.02 31.19 33.74
N GLY A 229 -5.32 30.95 33.84
CA GLY A 229 -6.16 30.60 32.69
C GLY A 229 -6.08 29.11 32.26
N VAL A 230 -5.21 28.33 32.88
CA VAL A 230 -5.02 26.90 32.56
C VAL A 230 -5.43 26.03 33.75
N VAL A 231 -5.03 26.37 34.94
CA VAL A 231 -5.42 25.68 36.17
C VAL A 231 -6.79 26.16 36.58
N ASN A 232 -7.81 25.36 36.29
CA ASN A 232 -9.18 25.62 36.74
C ASN A 232 -9.47 24.96 38.10
N ASP A 233 -10.63 25.23 38.70
CA ASP A 233 -11.00 24.68 40.00
C ASP A 233 -11.03 23.15 40.00
N GLN A 234 -11.43 22.52 38.90
CA GLN A 234 -11.47 21.07 38.78
C GLN A 234 -10.07 20.44 38.80
N ILE A 235 -9.14 21.01 38.03
CA ILE A 235 -7.74 20.55 37.99
C ILE A 235 -7.09 20.78 39.36
N TRP A 236 -7.31 21.94 39.93
CA TRP A 236 -6.74 22.32 41.26
C TRP A 236 -7.26 21.38 42.36
N SER A 237 -8.56 21.13 42.44
CA SER A 237 -9.16 20.29 43.49
C SER A 237 -8.78 18.80 43.38
N ASN A 238 -8.49 18.30 42.16
CA ASN A 238 -8.01 16.94 41.93
C ASN A 238 -6.52 16.79 42.21
N SER A 239 -5.79 17.86 42.43
CA SER A 239 -4.36 17.90 42.63
C SER A 239 -4.06 18.19 44.12
N ARG A 240 -3.75 17.15 44.85
CA ARG A 240 -3.53 17.28 46.30
C ARG A 240 -2.25 18.02 46.64
N PHE A 241 -1.15 17.79 45.88
CA PHE A 241 0.07 18.56 46.07
C PHE A 241 0.19 19.63 44.98
N ARG A 242 0.83 20.76 45.34
CA ARG A 242 1.17 21.84 44.40
C ARG A 242 2.61 22.27 44.72
N VAL A 243 3.45 22.24 43.72
CA VAL A 243 4.80 22.79 43.77
C VAL A 243 4.82 24.04 42.91
N CYS A 244 5.20 25.16 43.49
CA CYS A 244 5.24 26.43 42.78
C CYS A 244 6.65 27.05 42.88
N LEU A 245 7.37 27.04 41.79
CA LEU A 245 8.63 27.77 41.65
C LEU A 245 8.31 29.24 41.26
N LYS A 246 9.32 30.01 40.90
CA LYS A 246 9.11 31.39 40.45
C LYS A 246 8.11 31.44 39.30
N VAL A 247 7.05 32.23 39.48
CA VAL A 247 6.06 32.56 38.45
C VAL A 247 6.14 34.04 38.12
N GLN A 248 5.63 34.43 36.95
CA GLN A 248 5.76 35.78 36.43
C GLN A 248 4.86 36.79 37.19
N GLU A 249 3.62 36.41 37.47
CA GLU A 249 2.60 37.27 38.01
C GLU A 249 2.06 36.74 39.34
N LYS A 250 1.60 37.62 40.20
CA LYS A 250 0.95 37.28 41.47
C LYS A 250 -0.28 36.37 41.26
N GLN A 251 -1.02 36.61 40.19
CA GLN A 251 -2.18 35.75 39.88
C GLN A 251 -1.80 34.34 39.60
N ASP A 252 -0.69 34.10 38.94
CA ASP A 252 -0.18 32.74 38.69
C ASP A 252 0.08 32.01 40.01
N SER A 253 0.70 32.69 40.97
CA SER A 253 0.94 32.13 42.30
C SER A 253 -0.37 31.89 43.06
N MET A 254 -1.31 32.83 42.98
CA MET A 254 -2.64 32.70 43.61
C MET A 254 -3.40 31.47 43.05
N ASP A 255 -3.34 31.24 41.77
CA ASP A 255 -4.00 30.09 41.09
C ASP A 255 -3.36 28.74 41.51
N MET A 256 -2.08 28.74 41.85
CA MET A 256 -1.37 27.53 42.26
C MET A 256 -1.44 27.23 43.74
N ILE A 257 -1.08 28.18 44.57
CA ILE A 257 -0.91 27.95 46.03
C ILE A 257 -1.81 28.86 46.88
N LYS A 258 -2.70 29.63 46.25
CA LYS A 258 -3.62 30.56 46.93
C LYS A 258 -2.91 31.64 47.75
N ARG A 259 -1.65 31.95 47.38
CA ARG A 259 -0.80 32.99 47.99
C ARG A 259 0.03 33.64 46.90
N PRO A 260 0.41 34.93 47.06
CA PRO A 260 1.19 35.64 46.03
C PRO A 260 2.70 35.38 46.09
N ASP A 261 3.17 34.66 47.07
CA ASP A 261 4.58 34.54 47.47
C ASP A 261 5.49 34.00 46.37
N ALA A 262 5.00 33.08 45.53
CA ALA A 262 5.83 32.49 44.49
C ALA A 262 6.26 33.46 43.38
N ALA A 263 5.52 34.56 43.19
CA ALA A 263 5.89 35.62 42.25
C ALA A 263 7.16 36.39 42.70
N GLU A 264 7.48 36.32 43.97
CA GLU A 264 8.61 37.03 44.59
C GLU A 264 9.86 36.17 44.73
N LEU A 265 9.80 34.88 44.39
CA LEU A 265 10.96 34.01 44.44
C LEU A 265 12.06 34.49 43.49
N SER A 266 13.30 34.49 43.95
CA SER A 266 14.45 34.97 43.16
C SER A 266 15.47 33.91 42.79
N ALA A 267 15.64 32.86 43.58
CA ALA A 267 16.62 31.81 43.32
C ALA A 267 16.06 30.71 42.43
N THR A 268 16.82 30.30 41.45
CA THR A 268 16.48 29.16 40.59
C THR A 268 16.40 27.89 41.42
N GLY A 269 15.33 27.11 41.23
CA GLY A 269 15.10 25.90 41.98
C GLY A 269 14.43 26.09 43.31
N ARG A 270 14.17 27.35 43.70
CA ARG A 270 13.44 27.63 44.91
C ARG A 270 11.95 27.42 44.70
N PHE A 271 11.30 26.70 45.62
CA PHE A 271 9.91 26.30 45.44
C PHE A 271 9.14 26.34 46.76
N TYR A 272 7.84 26.56 46.62
CA TYR A 272 6.87 26.28 47.70
C TYR A 272 6.18 24.94 47.41
N LEU A 273 6.03 24.14 48.48
CA LEU A 273 5.23 22.91 48.44
C LEU A 273 3.99 23.12 49.32
N GLN A 274 2.81 23.00 48.74
CA GLN A 274 1.53 23.03 49.44
C GLN A 274 0.83 21.69 49.25
N VAL A 275 0.26 21.14 50.34
CA VAL A 275 -0.51 19.89 50.34
C VAL A 275 -1.90 20.16 50.94
N GLY A 276 -2.95 19.71 50.22
CA GLY A 276 -4.31 19.97 50.66
C GLY A 276 -4.65 21.45 50.73
N TYR A 277 -5.62 21.81 51.58
CA TYR A 277 -5.98 23.21 51.79
C TYR A 277 -5.06 23.90 52.81
N ASN A 278 -4.70 23.21 53.89
CA ASN A 278 -3.82 23.76 54.92
C ASN A 278 -3.10 22.63 55.68
N GLU A 279 -2.89 21.46 55.02
CA GLU A 279 -2.24 20.32 55.67
C GLU A 279 -0.74 20.51 55.83
N PHE A 280 -0.11 21.13 54.81
CA PHE A 280 1.32 21.35 54.75
C PHE A 280 1.63 22.52 53.81
N PHE A 281 2.55 23.39 54.24
CA PHE A 281 3.09 24.44 53.41
C PHE A 281 4.53 24.74 53.85
N ASP A 282 5.48 24.62 52.93
CA ASP A 282 6.88 24.87 53.26
C ASP A 282 7.63 25.36 51.99
N ILE A 283 8.83 25.94 52.21
CA ILE A 283 9.72 26.42 51.19
C ILE A 283 10.96 25.54 51.15
N GLY A 284 11.45 25.25 49.95
CA GLY A 284 12.60 24.42 49.73
C GLY A 284 13.50 24.87 48.60
N GLN A 285 14.69 24.33 48.54
CA GLN A 285 15.60 24.47 47.42
C GLN A 285 15.78 23.10 46.74
N SER A 286 15.39 23.06 45.46
CA SER A 286 15.49 21.85 44.64
C SER A 286 16.94 21.48 44.39
N ALA A 287 17.23 20.19 44.41
CA ALA A 287 18.53 19.67 43.98
C ALA A 287 18.69 19.77 42.46
N TRP A 288 19.89 19.98 42.00
CA TRP A 288 20.22 20.13 40.57
C TRP A 288 20.97 18.91 40.07
N CYS A 289 20.38 18.16 39.15
CA CYS A 289 20.93 16.98 38.53
C CYS A 289 21.89 17.27 37.37
N GLY A 290 21.82 18.46 36.81
CA GLY A 290 22.63 18.89 35.65
C GLY A 290 24.06 19.30 35.99
N ALA A 291 24.44 19.26 37.26
CA ALA A 291 25.78 19.60 37.68
C ALA A 291 26.84 18.62 37.09
N PRO A 292 28.04 19.11 36.82
CA PRO A 292 29.14 18.22 36.42
C PRO A 292 29.33 17.06 37.39
N TYR A 293 29.56 15.87 36.86
CA TYR A 293 29.85 14.68 37.65
C TYR A 293 31.35 14.51 37.80
N VAL A 294 31.85 14.72 39.02
CA VAL A 294 33.24 14.52 39.39
C VAL A 294 33.30 13.46 40.50
N PRO A 295 33.59 12.18 40.16
CA PRO A 295 33.58 11.12 41.15
C PRO A 295 34.64 11.37 42.21
N THR A 296 34.27 11.39 43.49
CA THR A 296 35.17 11.51 44.65
C THR A 296 34.73 10.52 45.71
N GLU A 297 35.70 10.03 46.53
CA GLU A 297 35.42 9.14 47.64
C GLU A 297 34.67 9.84 48.77
N GLU A 298 34.79 11.15 48.86
CA GLU A 298 34.17 11.99 49.87
C GLU A 298 33.41 13.13 49.22
N VAL A 299 32.36 13.62 49.89
CA VAL A 299 31.63 14.82 49.47
C VAL A 299 32.57 16.02 49.55
N GLU A 300 32.74 16.74 48.42
CA GLU A 300 33.52 17.96 48.41
C GLU A 300 32.85 19.02 49.26
N SER A 301 33.60 19.63 50.21
CA SER A 301 33.06 20.69 51.05
C SER A 301 32.94 21.99 50.24
N LYS A 302 31.91 22.77 50.49
CA LYS A 302 31.59 24.06 49.81
C LYS A 302 32.57 25.18 50.14
N GLU A 303 33.60 24.95 50.91
CA GLU A 303 34.51 25.98 51.42
C GLU A 303 35.81 26.15 50.60
N GLU A 304 35.90 25.52 49.44
CA GLU A 304 37.07 25.73 48.58
C GLU A 304 36.89 27.03 47.75
N ASP A 305 38.04 27.75 47.59
CA ASP A 305 38.20 29.01 46.84
C ASP A 305 37.87 28.80 45.32
N SER A 306 36.59 28.66 44.96
CA SER A 306 36.18 28.52 43.56
C SER A 306 35.26 29.64 43.14
N VAL A 307 35.51 30.23 41.97
CA VAL A 307 34.61 31.20 41.38
C VAL A 307 33.63 30.42 40.49
N GLN A 308 32.33 30.51 40.81
CA GLN A 308 31.25 29.90 40.04
C GLN A 308 30.71 30.87 39.05
N ILE A 309 30.65 30.46 37.78
CA ILE A 309 29.96 31.21 36.73
C ILE A 309 28.56 30.58 36.58
N ILE A 310 27.54 31.43 36.88
CA ILE A 310 26.13 31.03 36.87
C ILE A 310 25.49 31.53 35.58
N ASP A 311 24.71 30.69 34.91
CA ASP A 311 23.94 31.11 33.75
C ASP A 311 22.69 31.91 34.13
N ASN A 312 21.93 32.36 33.13
CA ASN A 312 20.70 33.12 33.33
C ASN A 312 19.62 32.34 34.11
N LEU A 313 19.79 31.04 34.28
CA LEU A 313 18.90 30.19 35.06
C LEU A 313 19.39 29.96 36.48
N GLY A 314 20.46 30.63 36.90
CA GLY A 314 21.05 30.49 38.21
C GLY A 314 21.81 29.16 38.40
N ARG A 315 22.04 28.43 37.35
CA ARG A 315 22.81 27.16 37.40
C ARG A 315 24.31 27.43 37.26
N ILE A 316 25.10 26.65 37.94
CA ILE A 316 26.58 26.71 37.81
C ILE A 316 26.95 26.20 36.41
N VAL A 317 27.37 27.11 35.53
CA VAL A 317 27.81 26.81 34.17
C VAL A 317 29.30 26.46 34.18
N LYS A 318 30.09 27.13 35.01
CA LYS A 318 31.51 26.88 35.12
C LYS A 318 31.98 27.13 36.53
N GLU A 319 32.70 26.20 37.05
CA GLU A 319 33.39 26.35 38.32
C GLU A 319 34.90 26.46 38.01
N VAL A 320 35.51 27.61 38.33
CA VAL A 320 36.95 27.82 38.13
C VAL A 320 37.66 27.38 39.37
N LYS A 321 38.24 26.16 39.33
CA LYS A 321 39.11 25.60 40.37
C LYS A 321 40.58 25.83 40.02
N ASP A 322 41.44 25.69 41.03
CA ASP A 322 42.87 25.80 40.87
C ASP A 322 43.41 24.92 39.74
N SER A 323 44.32 25.42 38.92
CA SER A 323 44.80 24.87 37.64
C SER A 323 45.39 23.47 37.66
N LYS A 324 45.60 22.87 38.84
CA LYS A 324 46.08 21.46 38.98
C LYS A 324 44.95 20.43 38.99
N LYS A 325 43.67 20.84 39.23
CA LYS A 325 42.50 19.94 39.21
C LYS A 325 41.77 20.01 37.89
N GLU A 326 41.90 21.08 37.11
CA GLU A 326 41.25 21.24 35.81
C GLU A 326 41.67 20.19 34.76
N ASN A 327 42.94 19.74 34.80
CA ASN A 327 43.44 18.76 33.82
C ASN A 327 42.97 17.31 34.09
N GLU A 328 42.55 16.99 35.31
CA GLU A 328 41.96 15.68 35.65
C GLU A 328 40.45 15.65 35.44
N GLU A 329 39.76 16.82 35.46
CA GLU A 329 38.30 16.96 35.36
C GLU A 329 37.82 16.99 33.91
N ASN A 330 38.70 17.35 32.94
CA ASN A 330 38.35 17.48 31.54
C ASN A 330 38.18 16.13 30.77
N VAL A 331 38.44 14.98 31.42
CA VAL A 331 38.46 13.69 30.76
C VAL A 331 37.03 13.08 30.65
N ASN A 332 36.08 13.49 31.51
CA ASN A 332 34.70 12.99 31.50
C ASN A 332 33.69 14.09 31.81
N ASN A 333 33.38 14.94 30.83
CA ASN A 333 32.37 16.00 30.95
C ASN A 333 30.91 15.43 30.94
N ILE A 334 30.59 14.52 31.85
CA ILE A 334 29.23 14.08 32.02
C ILE A 334 28.53 14.80 33.18
N LYS A 335 27.24 14.97 33.08
CA LYS A 335 26.39 15.51 34.14
C LYS A 335 26.12 14.42 35.18
N GLN A 336 25.78 14.82 36.41
CA GLN A 336 25.41 13.87 37.45
C GLN A 336 24.25 12.95 37.03
N ILE A 337 23.20 13.52 36.38
CA ILE A 337 22.09 12.72 35.88
C ILE A 337 22.55 11.62 34.92
N VAL A 338 23.47 11.93 34.00
CA VAL A 338 24.00 10.94 33.05
C VAL A 338 24.73 9.82 33.78
N GLY A 339 25.56 10.15 34.75
CA GLY A 339 26.27 9.18 35.56
C GLY A 339 25.33 8.25 36.35
N ILE A 340 24.28 8.83 36.94
CA ILE A 340 23.29 8.06 37.70
C ILE A 340 22.44 7.17 36.76
N VAL A 341 21.95 7.70 35.65
CA VAL A 341 21.15 6.91 34.68
C VAL A 341 21.98 5.77 34.11
N ASN A 342 23.24 6.02 33.75
CA ASN A 342 24.17 4.96 33.30
C ASN A 342 24.33 3.87 34.37
N TYR A 343 24.51 4.27 35.62
CA TYR A 343 24.69 3.32 36.73
C TYR A 343 23.41 2.49 36.97
N LEU A 344 22.24 3.11 36.96
CA LEU A 344 20.96 2.41 37.10
C LEU A 344 20.71 1.44 35.93
N SER A 345 21.07 1.84 34.71
CA SER A 345 20.98 1.00 33.54
C SER A 345 21.90 -0.23 33.63
N GLU A 346 23.10 -0.06 34.10
CA GLU A 346 24.05 -1.17 34.33
C GLU A 346 23.51 -2.17 35.37
N ILE A 347 22.97 -1.68 36.47
CA ILE A 347 22.38 -2.53 37.51
C ILE A 347 21.19 -3.33 36.96
N ALA A 348 20.34 -2.69 36.15
CA ALA A 348 19.19 -3.35 35.52
C ALA A 348 19.65 -4.44 34.54
N ASP A 349 20.69 -4.20 33.76
CA ASP A 349 21.22 -5.18 32.80
C ASP A 349 21.84 -6.39 33.54
N GLU A 350 22.57 -6.16 34.59
CA GLU A 350 23.20 -7.22 35.41
C GLU A 350 22.17 -8.14 36.07
N ASP A 351 21.04 -7.58 36.54
CA ASP A 351 20.01 -8.32 37.26
C ASP A 351 18.82 -8.72 36.35
N ASN A 352 18.91 -8.50 35.04
CA ASN A 352 17.86 -8.75 34.06
C ASN A 352 16.54 -8.06 34.42
N ILE A 353 16.60 -6.85 34.95
CA ILE A 353 15.44 -6.05 35.30
C ILE A 353 14.98 -5.27 34.08
N SER A 354 13.74 -5.44 33.70
CA SER A 354 13.13 -4.66 32.64
C SER A 354 11.69 -4.30 33.01
N VAL A 355 11.35 -3.05 32.80
CA VAL A 355 9.94 -2.61 32.88
C VAL A 355 9.27 -3.01 31.58
N ARG A 356 8.10 -3.62 31.70
CA ARG A 356 7.27 -3.92 30.52
C ARG A 356 6.90 -2.61 29.81
N LYS A 357 7.24 -2.52 28.52
CA LYS A 357 6.78 -1.40 27.70
C LYS A 357 5.24 -1.41 27.62
N LEU A 358 4.61 -0.27 27.84
CA LEU A 358 3.17 -0.15 27.78
C LEU A 358 2.63 -0.13 26.37
N TRP A 359 3.44 0.28 25.42
CA TRP A 359 3.14 0.21 24.00
C TRP A 359 4.40 -0.10 23.21
N MET A 360 4.19 -0.65 22.04
CA MET A 360 5.25 -0.90 21.07
C MET A 360 5.65 0.42 20.41
N ASP A 361 6.87 0.49 19.89
CA ASP A 361 7.31 1.61 19.08
C ASP A 361 6.40 1.74 17.85
N GLU A 362 6.18 2.98 17.40
CA GLU A 362 5.42 3.23 16.18
C GLU A 362 6.11 2.54 15.00
N ILE A 363 5.29 2.02 14.10
CA ILE A 363 5.81 1.43 12.86
C ILE A 363 6.47 2.56 12.06
N PRO A 364 7.75 2.42 11.69
CA PRO A 364 8.43 3.47 10.92
C PRO A 364 7.87 3.59 9.51
N GLU A 365 8.07 4.75 8.90
CA GLU A 365 7.64 5.02 7.53
C GLU A 365 8.28 4.08 6.52
N PHE A 366 9.57 3.79 6.69
CA PHE A 366 10.29 2.87 5.81
C PHE A 366 10.43 1.49 6.46
N ILE A 367 9.64 0.54 5.97
CA ILE A 367 9.75 -0.89 6.29
C ILE A 367 9.78 -1.66 4.98
N THR A 368 10.48 -2.80 4.95
CA THR A 368 10.58 -3.61 3.75
C THR A 368 9.79 -4.92 3.89
N VAL A 369 9.34 -5.44 2.75
CA VAL A 369 8.67 -6.76 2.72
C VAL A 369 9.58 -7.84 3.31
N ASN A 370 10.86 -7.84 2.97
CA ASN A 370 11.82 -8.81 3.50
C ASN A 370 11.97 -8.73 5.02
N SER A 371 11.99 -7.51 5.58
CA SER A 371 12.06 -7.34 7.03
C SER A 371 10.82 -7.89 7.73
N LEU A 372 9.65 -7.75 7.12
CA LEU A 372 8.40 -8.29 7.67
C LEU A 372 8.33 -9.82 7.58
N ILE A 373 8.80 -10.39 6.49
CA ILE A 373 8.89 -11.84 6.34
C ILE A 373 9.86 -12.43 7.37
N ASN A 374 11.00 -11.77 7.61
CA ASN A 374 11.96 -12.19 8.63
C ASN A 374 11.37 -12.09 10.05
N LYS A 375 10.54 -11.07 10.29
CA LYS A 375 9.93 -10.84 11.61
C LYS A 375 8.76 -11.79 11.91
N TYR A 376 7.91 -12.06 10.92
CA TYR A 376 6.65 -12.80 11.09
C TYR A 376 6.64 -14.19 10.47
N GLY A 377 7.66 -14.55 9.71
CA GLY A 377 7.78 -15.80 9.01
C GLY A 377 7.26 -15.75 7.57
N PRO A 378 7.55 -16.78 6.77
CA PRO A 378 7.13 -16.85 5.37
C PRO A 378 5.63 -17.02 5.24
N LEU A 379 5.08 -16.56 4.11
CA LEU A 379 3.68 -16.74 3.79
C LEU A 379 3.38 -18.20 3.46
N SER A 380 2.13 -18.61 3.74
CA SER A 380 1.59 -19.86 3.20
C SER A 380 1.47 -19.77 1.67
N LYS A 381 1.85 -20.84 0.94
CA LYS A 381 1.75 -20.89 -0.52
C LYS A 381 0.43 -21.50 -1.00
N ASP A 382 -0.52 -21.73 -0.11
CA ASP A 382 -1.77 -22.40 -0.44
C ASP A 382 -2.72 -21.56 -1.28
N SER A 383 -2.60 -20.24 -1.21
CA SER A 383 -3.33 -19.27 -2.04
C SER A 383 -2.46 -18.07 -2.37
N PRO A 384 -2.77 -17.30 -3.45
CA PRO A 384 -2.00 -16.11 -3.79
C PRO A 384 -2.09 -15.04 -2.70
N GLU A 385 -0.98 -14.77 -2.02
CA GLU A 385 -0.85 -13.79 -0.94
C GLU A 385 0.35 -12.90 -1.14
N VAL A 386 0.21 -11.61 -0.79
CA VAL A 386 1.29 -10.63 -0.85
C VAL A 386 1.39 -9.90 0.48
N VAL A 387 2.60 -9.82 1.01
CA VAL A 387 2.89 -8.95 2.16
C VAL A 387 2.86 -7.51 1.68
N ILE A 388 1.99 -6.70 2.25
CA ILE A 388 1.86 -5.28 1.87
C ILE A 388 2.22 -4.30 2.98
N GLY A 389 2.35 -4.76 4.21
CA GLY A 389 2.68 -3.87 5.30
C GLY A 389 2.55 -4.49 6.67
N GLU A 390 2.53 -3.63 7.67
CA GLU A 390 2.40 -3.98 9.08
C GLU A 390 1.35 -3.09 9.72
N TYR A 391 0.45 -3.66 10.52
CA TYR A 391 -0.57 -2.89 11.22
C TYR A 391 -0.30 -2.85 12.72
N ASP A 392 -0.84 -1.82 13.36
CA ASP A 392 -0.67 -1.50 14.75
C ASP A 392 -2.00 -1.70 15.50
N ASP A 393 -1.96 -2.49 16.56
CA ASP A 393 -3.10 -2.72 17.45
C ASP A 393 -2.74 -2.29 18.87
N PRO A 394 -2.82 -1.00 19.18
CA PRO A 394 -2.43 -0.50 20.50
C PRO A 394 -3.33 -1.00 21.62
N PHE A 395 -4.58 -1.31 21.32
CA PHE A 395 -5.50 -1.85 22.32
C PHE A 395 -5.03 -3.20 22.90
N ASN A 396 -4.51 -4.08 22.04
CA ASN A 396 -3.98 -5.38 22.45
C ASN A 396 -2.46 -5.36 22.59
N GLN A 397 -1.84 -4.19 22.47
CA GLN A 397 -0.38 -3.98 22.57
C GLN A 397 0.39 -4.92 21.64
N GLN A 398 -0.05 -5.00 20.39
CA GLN A 398 0.57 -5.87 19.39
C GLN A 398 0.61 -5.22 18.01
N GLN A 399 1.51 -5.71 17.20
CA GLN A 399 1.64 -5.39 15.79
C GLN A 399 1.66 -6.68 15.01
N ASN A 400 1.17 -6.67 13.79
CA ASN A 400 1.20 -7.85 12.94
C ASN A 400 1.27 -7.46 11.47
N ILE A 401 1.55 -8.46 10.65
CA ILE A 401 1.70 -8.33 9.20
C ILE A 401 0.36 -8.07 8.53
N VAL A 402 0.37 -7.24 7.49
CA VAL A 402 -0.77 -7.06 6.60
C VAL A 402 -0.50 -7.85 5.33
N VAL A 403 -1.36 -8.81 5.06
CA VAL A 403 -1.28 -9.67 3.89
C VAL A 403 -2.49 -9.43 3.00
N HIS A 404 -2.24 -9.21 1.72
CA HIS A 404 -3.31 -9.15 0.73
C HIS A 404 -3.49 -10.54 0.12
N ASN A 405 -4.53 -11.24 0.55
CA ASN A 405 -4.93 -12.51 -0.06
C ASN A 405 -5.82 -12.22 -1.27
N VAL A 406 -5.35 -12.55 -2.45
CA VAL A 406 -6.02 -12.21 -3.72
C VAL A 406 -7.45 -12.74 -3.78
N LEU A 407 -7.65 -13.99 -3.36
CA LEU A 407 -8.97 -14.65 -3.44
C LEU A 407 -9.94 -14.12 -2.40
N GLU A 408 -9.48 -13.95 -1.15
CA GLU A 408 -10.33 -13.44 -0.05
C GLU A 408 -10.64 -11.96 -0.19
N CYS A 409 -9.66 -11.14 -0.58
CA CYS A 409 -9.85 -9.71 -0.76
C CYS A 409 -10.71 -9.39 -1.98
N GLY A 410 -10.57 -10.19 -3.05
CA GLY A 410 -11.31 -9.97 -4.28
C GLY A 410 -11.07 -8.59 -4.87
N ASN A 411 -12.15 -7.91 -5.23
CA ASN A 411 -12.07 -6.55 -5.74
C ASN A 411 -11.70 -5.57 -4.63
N THR A 412 -10.74 -4.70 -4.91
CA THR A 412 -10.12 -3.84 -3.90
C THR A 412 -10.08 -2.38 -4.37
N ILE A 413 -10.39 -1.45 -3.47
CA ILE A 413 -10.19 -0.02 -3.71
C ILE A 413 -9.07 0.48 -2.81
N ILE A 414 -8.12 1.18 -3.40
CA ILE A 414 -7.07 1.91 -2.67
C ILE A 414 -7.42 3.39 -2.73
N TYR A 415 -7.87 3.94 -1.61
CA TYR A 415 -8.15 5.35 -1.47
C TYR A 415 -6.92 6.07 -0.90
N GLY A 416 -6.65 7.25 -1.38
CA GLY A 416 -5.58 8.07 -0.83
C GLY A 416 -5.45 9.39 -1.59
N ALA A 417 -5.23 10.49 -0.86
CA ALA A 417 -4.95 11.79 -1.45
C ALA A 417 -3.67 11.74 -2.30
N THR A 418 -3.48 12.72 -3.16
CA THR A 418 -2.25 12.85 -3.96
C THR A 418 -1.03 12.88 -3.03
N GLY A 419 -0.02 12.07 -3.33
CA GLY A 419 1.19 11.97 -2.51
C GLY A 419 1.07 11.12 -1.26
N SER A 420 -0.06 10.42 -1.04
CA SER A 420 -0.29 9.60 0.16
C SER A 420 0.42 8.24 0.15
N GLY A 421 0.92 7.80 -1.02
CA GLY A 421 1.60 6.51 -1.15
C GLY A 421 0.80 5.44 -1.89
N LYS A 422 -0.23 5.81 -2.65
CA LYS A 422 -0.97 4.85 -3.49
C LYS A 422 -0.05 4.11 -4.46
N GLU A 423 0.91 4.84 -5.06
CA GLU A 423 1.90 4.24 -5.97
C GLU A 423 2.76 3.21 -5.26
N LEU A 424 3.18 3.50 -4.03
CA LEU A 424 3.93 2.56 -3.21
C LEU A 424 3.16 1.26 -2.99
N LEU A 425 1.89 1.36 -2.62
CA LEU A 425 1.06 0.19 -2.35
C LEU A 425 0.83 -0.63 -3.63
N VAL A 426 0.53 0.03 -4.75
CA VAL A 426 0.36 -0.66 -6.04
C VAL A 426 1.66 -1.37 -6.46
N ASN A 427 2.80 -0.71 -6.33
CA ASN A 427 4.10 -1.33 -6.64
C ASN A 427 4.40 -2.54 -5.76
N THR A 428 4.12 -2.44 -4.47
CA THR A 428 4.31 -3.55 -3.53
C THR A 428 3.42 -4.74 -3.88
N LEU A 429 2.18 -4.48 -4.26
CA LEU A 429 1.25 -5.52 -4.72
C LEU A 429 1.72 -6.18 -6.01
N VAL A 430 2.01 -5.40 -7.05
CA VAL A 430 2.41 -5.92 -8.36
C VAL A 430 3.73 -6.70 -8.25
N CYS A 431 4.73 -6.10 -7.63
CA CYS A 431 6.03 -6.73 -7.47
C CYS A 431 5.95 -8.03 -6.65
N GLY A 432 5.18 -8.00 -5.56
CA GLY A 432 4.96 -9.19 -4.74
C GLY A 432 4.28 -10.33 -5.49
N LEU A 433 3.30 -10.00 -6.34
CA LEU A 433 2.59 -11.00 -7.15
C LEU A 433 3.52 -11.65 -8.19
N ILE A 434 4.27 -10.85 -8.94
CA ILE A 434 5.15 -11.39 -10.00
C ILE A 434 6.36 -12.14 -9.43
N GLU A 435 6.85 -11.73 -8.26
CA GLU A 435 8.01 -12.37 -7.63
C GLU A 435 7.66 -13.72 -7.01
N ASN A 436 6.47 -13.87 -6.44
CA ASN A 436 6.12 -15.03 -5.63
C ASN A 436 5.22 -16.05 -6.33
N TYR A 437 4.62 -15.70 -7.46
CA TYR A 437 3.69 -16.59 -8.18
C TYR A 437 4.07 -16.70 -9.64
N THR A 438 3.63 -17.80 -10.27
CA THR A 438 3.92 -18.07 -11.67
C THR A 438 2.92 -17.36 -12.59
N PRO A 439 3.26 -17.18 -13.88
CA PRO A 439 2.30 -16.66 -14.85
C PRO A 439 1.04 -17.54 -15.03
N SER A 440 1.13 -18.82 -14.67
CA SER A 440 -0.04 -19.73 -14.66
C SER A 440 -0.98 -19.44 -13.49
N ASP A 441 -0.46 -18.88 -12.38
CA ASP A 441 -1.25 -18.55 -11.20
C ASP A 441 -1.89 -17.17 -11.30
N ILE A 442 -1.17 -16.20 -11.86
CA ILE A 442 -1.53 -14.77 -11.86
C ILE A 442 -1.36 -14.18 -13.24
N ASN A 443 -2.41 -13.56 -13.74
CA ASN A 443 -2.41 -12.78 -14.99
C ASN A 443 -2.81 -11.35 -14.68
N LEU A 444 -1.91 -10.41 -14.94
CA LEU A 444 -2.11 -9.00 -14.63
C LEU A 444 -2.39 -8.17 -15.88
N PHE A 445 -3.34 -7.24 -15.75
CA PHE A 445 -3.53 -6.14 -16.68
C PHE A 445 -3.39 -4.84 -15.90
N LEU A 446 -2.53 -3.95 -16.35
CA LEU A 446 -2.24 -2.70 -15.66
C LEU A 446 -2.74 -1.52 -16.50
N ILE A 447 -3.73 -0.82 -16.00
CA ILE A 447 -4.29 0.38 -16.63
C ILE A 447 -3.80 1.57 -15.83
N ASP A 448 -2.83 2.30 -16.38
CA ASP A 448 -2.16 3.40 -15.68
C ASP A 448 -2.51 4.75 -16.31
N PHE A 449 -3.46 5.44 -15.69
CA PHE A 449 -3.86 6.79 -16.06
C PHE A 449 -3.29 7.84 -15.12
N GLY A 450 -2.35 7.44 -14.27
CA GLY A 450 -1.61 8.31 -13.36
C GLY A 450 -0.23 8.68 -13.89
N SER A 451 0.79 8.28 -13.15
CA SER A 451 2.19 8.63 -13.45
C SER A 451 2.80 7.86 -14.62
N GLU A 452 2.13 6.83 -15.11
CA GLU A 452 2.62 5.90 -16.13
C GLU A 452 3.83 5.05 -15.68
N ALA A 453 4.13 5.03 -14.36
CA ALA A 453 5.24 4.30 -13.79
C ALA A 453 5.07 2.77 -13.86
N LEU A 454 3.83 2.28 -14.01
CA LEU A 454 3.57 0.85 -14.14
C LEU A 454 4.09 0.24 -15.46
N GLN A 455 4.50 1.08 -16.42
CA GLN A 455 5.15 0.62 -17.65
C GLN A 455 6.40 -0.22 -17.40
N MET A 456 7.07 -0.01 -16.25
CA MET A 456 8.24 -0.82 -15.90
C MET A 456 7.94 -2.32 -15.77
N TYR A 457 6.66 -2.69 -15.57
CA TYR A 457 6.23 -4.09 -15.47
C TYR A 457 5.79 -4.70 -16.80
N ALA A 458 5.80 -3.93 -17.90
CA ALA A 458 5.22 -4.35 -19.17
C ALA A 458 5.81 -5.65 -19.73
N LYS A 459 7.08 -5.92 -19.47
CA LYS A 459 7.78 -7.11 -19.95
C LYS A 459 7.74 -8.30 -19.01
N ALA A 460 7.11 -8.15 -17.84
CA ALA A 460 6.96 -9.27 -16.90
C ALA A 460 6.07 -10.36 -17.53
N PRO A 461 6.43 -11.65 -17.35
CA PRO A 461 5.66 -12.73 -17.98
C PRO A 461 4.23 -12.87 -17.48
N HIS A 462 3.93 -12.32 -16.28
CA HIS A 462 2.60 -12.30 -15.69
C HIS A 462 1.71 -11.20 -16.27
N VAL A 463 2.29 -10.19 -16.87
CA VAL A 463 1.59 -8.99 -17.32
C VAL A 463 1.17 -9.17 -18.77
N GLY A 464 -0.13 -9.16 -19.01
CA GLY A 464 -0.67 -9.19 -20.36
C GLY A 464 -0.36 -7.90 -21.09
N ASN A 465 -0.77 -6.76 -20.50
CA ASN A 465 -0.53 -5.43 -21.09
C ASN A 465 -0.48 -4.37 -20.00
N VAL A 466 0.22 -3.30 -20.30
CA VAL A 466 0.12 -2.01 -19.60
C VAL A 466 -0.54 -1.04 -20.56
N LEU A 467 -1.72 -0.54 -20.19
CA LEU A 467 -2.52 0.37 -21.03
C LEU A 467 -2.51 1.77 -20.43
N LEU A 468 -2.30 2.76 -21.30
CA LEU A 468 -2.28 4.17 -20.94
C LEU A 468 -3.60 4.85 -21.38
N SER A 469 -3.79 6.10 -21.00
CA SER A 469 -5.02 6.84 -21.31
C SER A 469 -5.34 6.99 -22.81
N SER A 470 -4.32 6.92 -23.64
CA SER A 470 -4.45 7.00 -25.10
C SER A 470 -4.79 5.66 -25.77
N ASP A 471 -4.76 4.55 -25.07
CA ASP A 471 -4.95 3.20 -25.61
C ASP A 471 -6.42 2.77 -25.62
N GLU A 472 -7.31 3.60 -26.17
CA GLU A 472 -8.76 3.37 -26.18
C GLU A 472 -9.16 2.03 -26.80
N GLU A 473 -8.62 1.70 -27.96
CA GLU A 473 -8.98 0.49 -28.68
C GLU A 473 -8.59 -0.77 -27.89
N GLN A 474 -7.43 -0.76 -27.31
CA GLN A 474 -6.96 -1.87 -26.48
C GLN A 474 -7.75 -1.99 -25.18
N LEU A 475 -8.14 -0.86 -24.58
CA LEU A 475 -8.99 -0.85 -23.39
C LEU A 475 -10.35 -1.48 -23.67
N ILE A 476 -10.97 -1.14 -24.78
CA ILE A 476 -12.23 -1.74 -25.22
C ILE A 476 -12.07 -3.25 -25.44
N ARG A 477 -10.98 -3.67 -26.06
CA ARG A 477 -10.67 -5.08 -26.26
C ARG A 477 -10.49 -5.81 -24.95
N LEU A 478 -9.80 -5.21 -23.99
CA LEU A 478 -9.62 -5.78 -22.66
C LEU A 478 -10.96 -6.06 -21.99
N MET A 479 -11.89 -5.10 -22.05
CA MET A 479 -13.23 -5.27 -21.47
C MET A 479 -13.96 -6.46 -22.12
N LYS A 480 -13.85 -6.61 -23.43
CA LYS A 480 -14.44 -7.74 -24.16
C LYS A 480 -13.78 -9.07 -23.81
N ILE A 481 -12.46 -9.09 -23.69
CA ILE A 481 -11.71 -10.30 -23.30
C ILE A 481 -12.11 -10.74 -21.90
N LEU A 482 -12.21 -9.82 -20.94
CA LEU A 482 -12.61 -10.15 -19.57
C LEU A 482 -14.05 -10.70 -19.53
N LYS A 483 -14.96 -10.13 -20.32
CA LYS A 483 -16.32 -10.63 -20.44
C LYS A 483 -16.35 -12.04 -21.05
N GLU A 484 -15.55 -12.28 -22.07
CA GLU A 484 -15.40 -13.60 -22.69
C GLU A 484 -14.83 -14.63 -21.69
N GLN A 485 -13.84 -14.21 -20.88
CA GLN A 485 -13.27 -15.07 -19.85
C GLN A 485 -14.30 -15.44 -18.77
N ILE A 486 -15.15 -14.51 -18.38
CA ILE A 486 -16.25 -14.81 -17.45
C ILE A 486 -17.18 -15.87 -18.07
N TYR A 487 -17.55 -15.71 -19.33
CA TYR A 487 -18.42 -16.65 -20.04
C TYR A 487 -17.78 -18.05 -20.14
N GLU A 488 -16.52 -18.12 -20.56
CA GLU A 488 -15.77 -19.38 -20.70
C GLU A 488 -15.59 -20.08 -19.35
N ARG A 489 -15.26 -19.34 -18.29
CA ARG A 489 -15.09 -19.90 -16.94
C ARG A 489 -16.42 -20.35 -16.35
N LYS A 490 -17.49 -19.61 -16.60
CA LYS A 490 -18.83 -20.02 -16.18
C LYS A 490 -19.20 -21.36 -16.81
N LYS A 491 -18.95 -21.50 -18.11
CA LYS A 491 -19.20 -22.75 -18.87
C LYS A 491 -18.34 -23.90 -18.35
N LEU A 492 -17.06 -23.64 -18.11
CA LEU A 492 -16.09 -24.64 -17.61
C LEU A 492 -16.50 -25.17 -16.22
N LEU A 493 -16.98 -24.28 -15.35
CA LEU A 493 -17.32 -24.60 -13.97
C LEU A 493 -18.76 -25.09 -13.79
N ALA A 494 -19.56 -25.17 -14.86
CA ALA A 494 -20.96 -25.57 -14.77
C ALA A 494 -21.13 -26.97 -14.15
N GLU A 495 -20.24 -27.91 -14.50
CA GLU A 495 -20.25 -29.29 -13.95
C GLU A 495 -19.71 -29.38 -12.51
N TYR A 496 -19.14 -28.28 -11.99
CA TYR A 496 -18.53 -28.21 -10.66
C TYR A 496 -19.29 -27.24 -9.75
N SER A 497 -20.58 -27.08 -9.96
CA SER A 497 -21.46 -26.18 -9.20
C SER A 497 -21.02 -24.71 -9.23
N GLY A 498 -20.33 -24.30 -10.29
CA GLY A 498 -19.79 -22.95 -10.43
C GLY A 498 -18.64 -22.65 -9.46
N ASN A 499 -18.04 -23.66 -8.84
CA ASN A 499 -17.04 -23.48 -7.79
C ASN A 499 -15.62 -23.81 -8.28
N PRO A 500 -14.71 -22.83 -8.33
CA PRO A 500 -13.33 -23.05 -8.73
C PRO A 500 -12.57 -24.06 -7.87
N ASP A 501 -12.87 -24.14 -6.58
CA ASP A 501 -12.19 -25.07 -5.67
C ASP A 501 -12.58 -26.52 -5.97
N LEU A 502 -13.85 -26.76 -6.28
CA LEU A 502 -14.31 -28.10 -6.69
C LEU A 502 -13.68 -28.53 -8.02
N TYR A 503 -13.55 -27.59 -8.96
CA TYR A 503 -12.89 -27.81 -10.22
C TYR A 503 -11.42 -28.22 -10.02
N GLU A 504 -10.70 -27.50 -9.18
CA GLU A 504 -9.30 -27.76 -8.86
C GLU A 504 -9.11 -29.14 -8.21
N LYS A 505 -9.96 -29.49 -7.24
CA LYS A 505 -9.93 -30.78 -6.58
C LYS A 505 -10.22 -31.93 -7.53
N ALA A 506 -11.16 -31.75 -8.46
CA ALA A 506 -11.60 -32.79 -9.39
C ALA A 506 -10.61 -33.00 -10.54
N THR A 507 -9.99 -31.95 -11.08
CA THR A 507 -9.17 -31.98 -12.27
C THR A 507 -7.67 -31.89 -12.00
N GLY A 508 -7.28 -31.42 -10.81
CA GLY A 508 -5.88 -31.09 -10.50
C GLY A 508 -5.37 -29.81 -11.20
N GLN A 509 -6.24 -29.11 -11.93
CA GLN A 509 -5.91 -27.86 -12.62
C GLN A 509 -6.59 -26.69 -11.91
N SER A 510 -5.85 -25.61 -11.66
CA SER A 510 -6.39 -24.38 -11.09
C SER A 510 -6.58 -23.30 -12.15
N LEU A 511 -7.62 -22.49 -11.98
CA LEU A 511 -7.80 -21.29 -12.78
C LEU A 511 -6.83 -20.22 -12.30
N SER A 512 -6.22 -19.49 -13.24
CA SER A 512 -5.41 -18.34 -12.89
C SER A 512 -6.29 -17.22 -12.34
N ALA A 513 -5.74 -16.44 -11.40
CA ALA A 513 -6.38 -15.21 -10.98
C ALA A 513 -6.03 -14.12 -12.00
N ILE A 514 -7.05 -13.54 -12.63
CA ILE A 514 -6.89 -12.41 -13.55
C ILE A 514 -7.16 -11.15 -12.76
N ILE A 515 -6.16 -10.28 -12.62
CA ILE A 515 -6.25 -9.06 -11.84
C ILE A 515 -6.01 -7.86 -12.75
N THR A 516 -6.99 -7.00 -12.85
CA THR A 516 -6.89 -5.73 -13.58
C THR A 516 -6.76 -4.60 -12.58
N ILE A 517 -5.66 -3.85 -12.65
CA ILE A 517 -5.40 -2.70 -11.80
C ILE A 517 -5.65 -1.44 -12.61
N ILE A 518 -6.58 -0.60 -12.12
CA ILE A 518 -6.87 0.70 -12.71
C ILE A 518 -6.32 1.78 -11.79
N ASP A 519 -5.17 2.32 -12.14
CA ASP A 519 -4.57 3.42 -11.41
C ASP A 519 -5.13 4.74 -11.91
N ASN A 520 -5.67 5.55 -10.98
CA ASN A 520 -6.42 6.77 -11.23
C ASN A 520 -7.80 6.50 -11.87
N TYR A 521 -8.69 5.95 -11.07
CA TYR A 521 -10.07 5.66 -11.49
C TYR A 521 -10.83 6.90 -11.94
N ALA A 522 -10.60 8.07 -11.32
CA ALA A 522 -11.27 9.30 -11.71
C ALA A 522 -11.00 9.65 -13.17
N ALA A 523 -9.76 9.51 -13.63
CA ALA A 523 -9.39 9.73 -15.04
C ALA A 523 -10.04 8.69 -15.95
N PHE A 524 -10.11 7.43 -15.54
CA PHE A 524 -10.81 6.38 -16.26
C PHE A 524 -12.30 6.72 -16.42
N ASN A 525 -12.95 7.13 -15.34
CA ASN A 525 -14.37 7.50 -15.35
C ASN A 525 -14.64 8.72 -16.23
N GLU A 526 -13.75 9.70 -16.23
CA GLU A 526 -13.87 10.91 -17.06
C GLU A 526 -13.68 10.62 -18.55
N LEU A 527 -12.63 9.88 -18.90
CA LEU A 527 -12.25 9.60 -20.29
C LEU A 527 -13.12 8.51 -20.93
N TYR A 528 -13.54 7.52 -20.16
CA TYR A 528 -14.23 6.32 -20.63
C TYR A 528 -15.52 6.06 -19.86
N GLU A 529 -16.34 7.09 -19.67
CA GLU A 529 -17.63 6.97 -18.98
C GLU A 529 -18.52 5.88 -19.60
N ASN A 530 -18.43 5.69 -20.91
CA ASN A 530 -19.13 4.64 -21.63
C ASN A 530 -18.74 3.20 -21.22
N LEU A 531 -17.57 3.02 -20.58
CA LEU A 531 -17.10 1.72 -20.12
C LEU A 531 -17.41 1.45 -18.64
N VAL A 532 -17.94 2.43 -17.91
CA VAL A 532 -18.20 2.29 -16.46
C VAL A 532 -19.27 1.23 -16.17
N ASP A 533 -20.33 1.16 -16.97
CA ASP A 533 -21.36 0.14 -16.81
C ASP A 533 -20.80 -1.27 -17.08
N GLU A 534 -19.91 -1.39 -18.05
CA GLU A 534 -19.21 -2.64 -18.33
C GLU A 534 -18.31 -3.03 -17.15
N LEU A 535 -17.59 -2.08 -16.58
CA LEU A 535 -16.76 -2.31 -15.39
C LEU A 535 -17.62 -2.76 -14.20
N ALA A 536 -18.81 -2.17 -14.03
CA ALA A 536 -19.76 -2.58 -12.99
C ALA A 536 -20.17 -4.06 -13.16
N TYR A 537 -20.48 -4.46 -14.38
CA TYR A 537 -20.82 -5.84 -14.71
C TYR A 537 -19.63 -6.77 -14.45
N LEU A 538 -18.45 -6.44 -14.98
CA LEU A 538 -17.24 -7.27 -14.88
C LEU A 538 -16.78 -7.43 -13.42
N SER A 539 -16.81 -6.37 -12.63
CA SER A 539 -16.41 -6.43 -11.23
C SER A 539 -17.38 -7.25 -10.38
N ARG A 540 -18.68 -7.19 -10.68
CA ARG A 540 -19.70 -7.99 -9.99
C ARG A 540 -19.58 -9.48 -10.35
N GLU A 541 -19.56 -9.79 -11.64
CA GLU A 541 -19.60 -11.19 -12.11
C GLU A 541 -18.23 -11.87 -12.08
N GLY A 542 -17.17 -11.13 -12.36
CA GLY A 542 -15.83 -11.68 -12.47
C GLY A 542 -15.29 -12.27 -11.16
N SER A 543 -15.65 -11.71 -10.03
CA SER A 543 -15.20 -12.20 -8.72
C SER A 543 -15.58 -13.65 -8.43
N LYS A 544 -16.67 -14.12 -9.02
CA LYS A 544 -17.11 -15.53 -8.91
C LYS A 544 -16.17 -16.50 -9.63
N TYR A 545 -15.36 -16.01 -10.56
CA TYR A 545 -14.53 -16.79 -11.47
C TYR A 545 -13.04 -16.44 -11.40
N LYS A 546 -12.59 -15.88 -10.28
CA LYS A 546 -11.21 -15.42 -10.06
C LYS A 546 -10.76 -14.31 -11.01
N ILE A 547 -11.67 -13.42 -11.37
CA ILE A 547 -11.39 -12.23 -12.17
C ILE A 547 -11.67 -11.02 -11.30
N TYR A 548 -10.61 -10.28 -10.94
CA TYR A 548 -10.67 -9.22 -9.93
C TYR A 548 -10.17 -7.89 -10.47
N PHE A 549 -10.59 -6.83 -9.79
CA PHE A 549 -10.19 -5.46 -10.09
C PHE A 549 -9.62 -4.80 -8.84
N ILE A 550 -8.56 -4.04 -9.03
CA ILE A 550 -7.99 -3.15 -8.01
C ILE A 550 -8.00 -1.75 -8.61
N ILE A 551 -8.69 -0.81 -7.96
CA ILE A 551 -8.76 0.57 -8.45
C ILE A 551 -8.19 1.51 -7.39
N THR A 552 -7.59 2.63 -7.83
CA THR A 552 -7.12 3.69 -6.95
C THR A 552 -7.95 4.95 -7.13
N ALA A 553 -8.22 5.64 -6.04
CA ALA A 553 -9.00 6.87 -6.03
C ALA A 553 -8.45 7.85 -4.99
N THR A 554 -8.62 9.16 -5.24
CA THR A 554 -8.13 10.21 -4.34
C THR A 554 -9.17 10.64 -3.31
N ALA A 555 -10.44 10.39 -3.58
CA ALA A 555 -11.54 10.68 -2.68
C ALA A 555 -12.64 9.62 -2.82
N VAL A 556 -13.42 9.41 -1.76
CA VAL A 556 -14.47 8.38 -1.76
C VAL A 556 -15.56 8.68 -2.78
N ASN A 557 -15.90 9.95 -2.98
CA ASN A 557 -16.95 10.37 -3.92
C ASN A 557 -16.58 10.17 -5.40
N GLU A 558 -15.31 9.89 -5.71
CA GLU A 558 -14.90 9.57 -7.09
C GLU A 558 -15.46 8.23 -7.57
N VAL A 559 -15.71 7.31 -6.64
CA VAL A 559 -16.21 5.97 -6.96
C VAL A 559 -17.68 5.88 -6.55
N LYS A 560 -18.57 5.91 -7.53
CA LYS A 560 -20.00 5.83 -7.28
C LYS A 560 -20.41 4.46 -6.77
N TYR A 561 -21.54 4.40 -6.08
CA TYR A 561 -22.03 3.20 -5.42
C TYR A 561 -22.17 1.99 -6.38
N LYS A 562 -22.59 2.21 -7.61
CA LYS A 562 -22.73 1.13 -8.60
C LYS A 562 -21.41 0.37 -8.87
N ILE A 563 -20.27 1.02 -8.62
CA ILE A 563 -18.94 0.39 -8.68
C ILE A 563 -18.51 -0.08 -7.30
N SER A 564 -18.51 0.80 -6.29
CA SER A 564 -17.98 0.51 -4.97
C SER A 564 -18.67 -0.66 -4.27
N GLN A 565 -19.96 -0.90 -4.55
CA GLN A 565 -20.69 -2.04 -4.00
C GLN A 565 -20.08 -3.41 -4.37
N ASN A 566 -19.33 -3.46 -5.46
CA ASN A 566 -18.69 -4.68 -5.96
C ASN A 566 -17.28 -4.89 -5.40
N PHE A 567 -16.80 -3.96 -4.57
CA PHE A 567 -15.44 -3.96 -4.03
C PHE A 567 -15.50 -4.15 -2.53
N GLY A 568 -15.23 -5.36 -2.09
CA GLY A 568 -15.35 -5.74 -0.68
C GLY A 568 -14.14 -5.37 0.19
N LYS A 569 -13.00 -5.08 -0.41
CA LYS A 569 -11.76 -4.73 0.32
C LYS A 569 -11.36 -3.29 0.04
N GLN A 570 -11.00 -2.57 1.10
CA GLN A 570 -10.52 -1.19 0.98
C GLN A 570 -9.24 -1.01 1.80
N TYR A 571 -8.29 -0.28 1.22
CA TYR A 571 -7.14 0.30 1.90
C TYR A 571 -7.28 1.81 1.80
N VAL A 572 -7.28 2.51 2.93
CA VAL A 572 -7.50 3.95 2.95
C VAL A 572 -6.27 4.64 3.50
N LEU A 573 -5.47 5.20 2.61
CA LEU A 573 -4.28 5.98 2.96
C LEU A 573 -4.70 7.38 3.43
N GLN A 574 -3.78 8.32 3.54
CA GLN A 574 -4.10 9.70 3.94
C GLN A 574 -5.14 10.33 3.01
N MET A 575 -6.21 10.85 3.59
CA MET A 575 -7.29 11.52 2.85
C MET A 575 -7.32 13.00 3.19
N ASN A 576 -7.73 13.82 2.23
CA ASN A 576 -7.91 15.27 2.45
C ASN A 576 -9.13 15.57 3.36
N ASP A 577 -10.19 14.77 3.21
CA ASP A 577 -11.40 14.89 4.01
C ASP A 577 -11.43 13.78 5.06
N LYS A 578 -11.39 14.19 6.34
CA LYS A 578 -11.40 13.26 7.48
C LYS A 578 -12.66 12.41 7.55
N SER A 579 -13.78 12.89 7.00
CA SER A 579 -15.05 12.15 6.96
C SER A 579 -14.98 10.93 6.03
N ASP A 580 -14.04 10.89 5.10
CA ASP A 580 -13.89 9.77 4.17
C ASP A 580 -13.55 8.46 4.87
N TYR A 581 -12.81 8.50 5.98
CA TYR A 581 -12.50 7.28 6.73
C TYR A 581 -13.74 6.62 7.31
N SER A 582 -14.64 7.40 7.88
CA SER A 582 -15.90 6.87 8.40
C SER A 582 -16.89 6.51 7.28
N SER A 583 -16.82 7.18 6.14
CA SER A 583 -17.63 6.81 4.97
C SER A 583 -17.28 5.41 4.46
N VAL A 584 -16.02 5.00 4.56
CA VAL A 584 -15.57 3.67 4.13
C VAL A 584 -15.79 2.62 5.22
N PHE A 585 -15.37 2.89 6.46
CA PHE A 585 -15.28 1.87 7.52
C PHE A 585 -16.38 1.99 8.59
N GLY A 586 -17.22 3.02 8.54
CA GLY A 586 -18.14 3.33 9.63
C GLY A 586 -17.41 4.02 10.78
N ASN A 587 -17.70 3.66 12.01
CA ASN A 587 -17.05 4.26 13.16
C ASN A 587 -15.59 3.80 13.28
N VAL A 588 -14.66 4.73 13.05
CA VAL A 588 -13.22 4.46 13.16
C VAL A 588 -12.68 4.60 14.59
N LYS A 589 -13.52 4.99 15.54
CA LYS A 589 -13.16 5.11 16.98
C LYS A 589 -11.93 5.96 17.24
N GLY A 590 -11.79 7.06 16.50
CA GLY A 590 -10.66 7.99 16.65
C GLY A 590 -9.33 7.50 16.04
N VAL A 591 -9.32 6.37 15.32
CA VAL A 591 -8.13 5.89 14.65
C VAL A 591 -8.00 6.60 13.30
N TYR A 592 -6.93 7.39 13.15
CA TYR A 592 -6.61 8.10 11.91
C TYR A 592 -5.15 7.87 11.55
N PRO A 593 -4.80 7.82 10.26
CA PRO A 593 -3.41 7.57 9.89
C PRO A 593 -2.53 8.78 10.15
N SER A 594 -1.31 8.54 10.61
CA SER A 594 -0.26 9.56 10.70
C SER A 594 0.10 10.06 9.30
N LYS A 595 0.61 11.30 9.20
CA LYS A 595 0.96 11.94 7.91
C LYS A 595 2.28 11.42 7.37
N LEU A 596 2.31 10.13 7.04
CA LEU A 596 3.47 9.44 6.46
C LEU A 596 3.07 8.80 5.14
N ILE A 597 3.99 8.73 4.20
CA ILE A 597 3.74 8.10 2.90
C ILE A 597 3.50 6.59 3.09
N GLY A 598 2.40 6.10 2.57
CA GLY A 598 2.01 4.69 2.70
C GLY A 598 1.31 4.34 4.01
N ARG A 599 1.11 5.32 4.90
CA ARG A 599 0.37 5.11 6.14
C ARG A 599 -1.14 5.23 5.87
N GLY A 600 -1.91 4.32 6.41
CA GLY A 600 -3.35 4.30 6.19
C GLY A 600 -4.11 3.46 7.20
N LEU A 601 -5.37 3.17 6.87
CA LEU A 601 -6.26 2.34 7.70
C LEU A 601 -6.70 1.10 6.94
N ILE A 602 -6.83 0.01 7.69
CA ILE A 602 -7.44 -1.25 7.21
C ILE A 602 -8.52 -1.70 8.19
N LEU A 603 -9.47 -2.46 7.68
CA LEU A 603 -10.48 -3.12 8.50
C LEU A 603 -10.15 -4.62 8.61
N LYS A 604 -10.02 -5.09 9.84
CA LYS A 604 -10.00 -6.51 10.19
C LYS A 604 -11.18 -6.79 11.13
N ASN A 605 -10.92 -7.29 12.33
CA ASN A 605 -11.92 -7.31 13.41
C ASN A 605 -12.23 -5.91 13.96
N SER A 606 -11.35 -4.95 13.71
CA SER A 606 -11.50 -3.53 14.02
C SER A 606 -10.72 -2.73 12.97
N VAL A 607 -10.82 -1.40 13.03
CA VAL A 607 -10.01 -0.51 12.16
C VAL A 607 -8.64 -0.31 12.79
N TYR A 608 -7.60 -0.60 12.03
CA TYR A 608 -6.21 -0.44 12.47
C TYR A 608 -5.43 0.46 11.53
N GLU A 609 -4.51 1.23 12.11
CA GLU A 609 -3.51 1.95 11.34
C GLU A 609 -2.45 0.97 10.82
N PHE A 610 -2.04 1.11 9.57
CA PHE A 610 -0.98 0.29 8.98
C PHE A 610 0.01 1.13 8.19
N GLN A 611 1.20 0.59 8.02
CA GLN A 611 2.22 1.15 7.13
C GLN A 611 2.44 0.23 5.96
N THR A 612 2.39 0.79 4.74
CA THR A 612 2.73 0.06 3.52
C THR A 612 4.22 -0.24 3.50
N ALA A 613 4.57 -1.49 3.19
CA ALA A 613 5.95 -1.91 3.05
C ALA A 613 6.51 -1.54 1.68
N HIS A 614 7.81 -1.26 1.64
CA HIS A 614 8.57 -1.08 0.42
C HIS A 614 9.18 -2.40 -0.05
N ILE A 615 9.36 -2.55 -1.35
CA ILE A 615 10.17 -3.65 -1.90
C ILE A 615 11.66 -3.36 -1.63
N CYS A 616 12.07 -2.14 -1.92
CA CYS A 616 13.42 -1.60 -1.71
C CYS A 616 13.31 -0.08 -1.62
N LYS A 617 14.42 0.62 -1.51
CA LYS A 617 14.44 2.08 -1.58
C LYS A 617 13.89 2.56 -2.92
N ASP A 618 13.17 3.69 -2.93
CA ASP A 618 12.50 4.21 -4.12
C ASP A 618 13.45 4.41 -5.30
N GLU A 619 14.66 4.91 -5.05
CA GLU A 619 15.68 5.12 -6.07
C GLU A 619 16.26 3.82 -6.66
N GLU A 620 16.07 2.69 -5.98
CA GLU A 620 16.54 1.37 -6.41
C GLU A 620 15.44 0.54 -7.10
N LEU A 621 14.19 0.97 -7.02
CA LEU A 621 13.03 0.18 -7.43
C LEU A 621 13.08 -0.20 -8.92
N GLN A 622 13.37 0.74 -9.80
CA GLN A 622 13.39 0.48 -11.24
C GLN A 622 14.46 -0.56 -11.61
N ALA A 623 15.65 -0.45 -11.02
CA ALA A 623 16.73 -1.41 -11.24
C ALA A 623 16.36 -2.80 -10.69
N TYR A 624 15.75 -2.84 -9.52
CA TYR A 624 15.27 -4.10 -8.92
C TYR A 624 14.24 -4.80 -9.80
N VAL A 625 13.23 -4.06 -10.26
CA VAL A 625 12.15 -4.60 -11.11
C VAL A 625 12.72 -5.08 -12.45
N THR A 626 13.63 -4.32 -13.06
CA THR A 626 14.28 -4.71 -14.32
C THR A 626 15.04 -6.02 -14.17
N GLY A 627 15.81 -6.17 -13.10
CA GLY A 627 16.53 -7.40 -12.78
C GLY A 627 15.60 -8.58 -12.52
N LEU A 628 14.54 -8.35 -11.76
CA LEU A 628 13.52 -9.37 -11.46
C LEU A 628 12.84 -9.88 -12.74
N ILE A 629 12.41 -8.96 -13.61
CA ILE A 629 11.75 -9.32 -14.88
C ILE A 629 12.69 -10.11 -15.78
N SER A 630 13.96 -9.74 -15.85
CA SER A 630 14.99 -10.49 -16.59
C SER A 630 15.09 -11.93 -16.09
N GLU A 631 15.15 -12.12 -14.79
CA GLU A 631 15.18 -13.44 -14.15
C GLU A 631 13.91 -14.25 -14.42
N LEU A 632 12.74 -13.60 -14.28
CA LEU A 632 11.46 -14.25 -14.52
C LEU A 632 11.31 -14.70 -15.97
N ASN A 633 11.74 -13.89 -16.93
CA ASN A 633 11.70 -14.25 -18.36
C ASN A 633 12.69 -15.36 -18.74
N ALA A 634 13.76 -15.54 -17.97
CA ALA A 634 14.66 -16.68 -18.14
C ALA A 634 14.02 -17.99 -17.64
N ASN A 635 13.17 -17.92 -16.61
CA ASN A 635 12.52 -19.08 -16.00
C ASN A 635 11.18 -19.46 -16.65
N TYR A 636 10.48 -18.49 -17.24
CA TYR A 636 9.16 -18.69 -17.85
C TYR A 636 9.22 -18.29 -19.32
N SER A 637 9.42 -19.28 -20.18
CA SER A 637 9.54 -19.09 -21.64
C SER A 637 8.20 -19.15 -22.38
N ASP A 638 7.12 -19.62 -21.73
CA ASP A 638 5.82 -19.82 -22.36
C ASP A 638 4.81 -18.75 -21.94
N ASP A 639 4.15 -18.14 -22.93
CA ASP A 639 3.11 -17.16 -22.76
C ASP A 639 1.80 -17.82 -22.34
N ASN A 640 1.68 -18.22 -21.06
CA ASN A 640 0.41 -18.77 -20.54
C ASN A 640 -0.57 -17.69 -20.12
N VAL A 641 -0.18 -16.42 -20.20
CA VAL A 641 -1.05 -15.30 -19.85
C VAL A 641 -1.85 -14.81 -21.05
N ILE A 642 -3.05 -14.32 -20.74
CA ILE A 642 -3.87 -13.64 -21.72
C ILE A 642 -3.29 -12.25 -21.95
N LYS A 643 -3.15 -11.90 -23.22
CA LYS A 643 -2.70 -10.58 -23.66
C LYS A 643 -3.79 -9.92 -24.47
N VAL A 644 -3.89 -8.62 -24.40
CA VAL A 644 -4.76 -7.84 -25.30
C VAL A 644 -4.02 -7.73 -26.62
N PRO A 645 -4.56 -8.31 -27.71
CA PRO A 645 -3.89 -8.23 -29.00
C PRO A 645 -4.02 -6.84 -29.60
N GLU A 646 -3.00 -6.45 -30.35
CA GLU A 646 -3.05 -5.25 -31.20
C GLU A 646 -3.35 -5.66 -32.63
N VAL A 647 -4.17 -4.85 -33.32
CA VAL A 647 -4.31 -4.98 -34.77
C VAL A 647 -2.99 -4.56 -35.38
N PRO A 648 -2.30 -5.46 -36.10
CA PRO A 648 -1.02 -5.09 -36.70
C PRO A 648 -1.21 -3.98 -37.73
N GLU A 649 -0.22 -3.11 -37.86
CA GLU A 649 -0.24 -2.04 -38.87
C GLU A 649 -0.23 -2.64 -40.28
N LYS A 650 0.55 -3.71 -40.48
CA LYS A 650 0.61 -4.49 -41.72
C LYS A 650 0.48 -5.96 -41.38
N LEU A 651 -0.50 -6.64 -41.95
CA LEU A 651 -0.66 -8.07 -41.84
C LEU A 651 -0.20 -8.73 -43.14
N THR A 652 0.89 -9.50 -43.05
CA THR A 652 1.45 -10.21 -44.18
C THR A 652 1.25 -11.72 -44.02
N PRO A 653 1.38 -12.52 -45.10
CA PRO A 653 1.28 -13.97 -44.99
C PRO A 653 2.25 -14.59 -44.00
N GLU A 654 3.42 -13.98 -43.78
CA GLU A 654 4.43 -14.46 -42.83
C GLU A 654 3.96 -14.38 -41.38
N ASP A 655 3.02 -13.48 -41.10
CA ASP A 655 2.43 -13.30 -39.75
C ASP A 655 1.39 -14.38 -39.42
N ILE A 656 0.94 -15.14 -40.41
CA ILE A 656 -0.07 -16.18 -40.25
C ILE A 656 0.61 -17.52 -39.95
N LYS A 657 0.31 -18.08 -38.78
CA LYS A 657 0.94 -19.30 -38.27
C LYS A 657 0.00 -20.52 -38.24
N ILE A 658 -1.30 -20.30 -38.34
CA ILE A 658 -2.27 -21.42 -38.30
C ILE A 658 -2.24 -22.21 -39.59
N THR A 659 -2.55 -23.49 -39.48
CA THR A 659 -2.65 -24.39 -40.65
C THR A 659 -3.84 -24.00 -41.52
N GLN A 660 -3.61 -23.80 -42.81
CA GLN A 660 -4.65 -23.41 -43.78
C GLN A 660 -5.32 -24.65 -44.39
N THR A 661 -6.62 -24.56 -44.58
CA THR A 661 -7.43 -25.50 -45.39
C THR A 661 -8.32 -24.67 -46.31
N LEU A 662 -8.81 -25.28 -47.39
CA LEU A 662 -9.71 -24.54 -48.31
C LEU A 662 -11.05 -24.17 -47.69
N GLU A 663 -11.49 -24.94 -46.69
CA GLU A 663 -12.72 -24.62 -45.94
C GLU A 663 -12.49 -23.45 -44.98
N ASN A 664 -11.23 -23.24 -44.57
CA ASN A 664 -10.84 -22.22 -43.58
C ASN A 664 -9.54 -21.54 -44.04
N VAL A 665 -9.65 -20.67 -45.05
CA VAL A 665 -8.52 -19.83 -45.48
C VAL A 665 -8.59 -18.50 -44.69
N GLN A 666 -7.54 -18.20 -43.98
CA GLN A 666 -7.48 -16.95 -43.24
C GLN A 666 -7.28 -15.76 -44.18
N VAL A 667 -8.24 -14.84 -44.19
CA VAL A 667 -8.20 -13.63 -45.01
C VAL A 667 -7.73 -12.41 -44.24
N GLY A 668 -7.71 -12.51 -42.93
CA GLY A 668 -7.29 -11.43 -42.06
C GLY A 668 -7.61 -11.73 -40.60
N VAL A 669 -7.63 -10.65 -39.81
CA VAL A 669 -8.00 -10.70 -38.39
C VAL A 669 -9.11 -9.67 -38.15
N ASP A 670 -10.06 -9.98 -37.26
CA ASP A 670 -11.10 -8.99 -36.89
C ASP A 670 -10.51 -7.80 -36.13
N LEU A 671 -11.21 -6.67 -36.10
CA LEU A 671 -10.75 -5.47 -35.44
C LEU A 671 -11.10 -5.45 -33.94
N ASP A 672 -11.99 -6.33 -33.48
CA ASP A 672 -12.42 -6.38 -32.09
C ASP A 672 -11.41 -7.14 -31.21
N LEU A 673 -11.28 -8.42 -31.44
CA LEU A 673 -10.42 -9.31 -30.64
C LEU A 673 -9.18 -9.79 -31.38
N VAL A 674 -8.98 -9.31 -32.59
CA VAL A 674 -7.84 -9.68 -33.44
C VAL A 674 -7.75 -11.20 -33.67
N LYS A 675 -8.92 -11.84 -33.73
CA LYS A 675 -9.02 -13.29 -34.02
C LYS A 675 -8.97 -13.54 -35.52
N PRO A 676 -8.44 -14.70 -35.96
CA PRO A 676 -8.44 -15.06 -37.37
C PRO A 676 -9.85 -15.07 -37.94
N VAL A 677 -9.99 -14.45 -39.11
CA VAL A 677 -11.24 -14.52 -39.90
C VAL A 677 -10.95 -15.35 -41.12
N VAL A 678 -11.76 -16.38 -41.35
CA VAL A 678 -11.59 -17.33 -42.40
C VAL A 678 -12.74 -17.29 -43.39
N VAL A 679 -12.43 -17.68 -44.62
CA VAL A 679 -13.45 -17.89 -45.67
C VAL A 679 -13.36 -19.31 -46.21
N ASN A 680 -14.48 -19.85 -46.70
CA ASN A 680 -14.56 -21.15 -47.29
C ASN A 680 -14.48 -21.02 -48.81
N LEU A 681 -13.35 -21.35 -49.42
CA LEU A 681 -13.15 -21.27 -50.85
C LEU A 681 -13.78 -22.46 -51.61
N LYS A 682 -14.26 -23.48 -50.90
CA LYS A 682 -14.98 -24.61 -51.50
C LYS A 682 -16.50 -24.34 -51.66
N LYS A 683 -17.00 -23.28 -51.12
CA LYS A 683 -18.43 -22.97 -51.14
C LYS A 683 -18.95 -22.63 -52.55
N SER A 684 -18.12 -21.94 -53.34
CA SER A 684 -18.45 -21.53 -54.70
C SER A 684 -17.31 -21.76 -55.66
N VAL A 685 -17.62 -21.94 -56.92
CA VAL A 685 -16.60 -22.09 -57.99
C VAL A 685 -15.82 -20.81 -58.16
N VAL A 686 -16.52 -19.66 -58.10
CA VAL A 686 -15.91 -18.33 -58.18
C VAL A 686 -16.10 -17.61 -56.86
N ASN A 687 -14.97 -17.29 -56.22
CA ASN A 687 -14.95 -16.44 -55.00
C ASN A 687 -14.47 -15.05 -55.40
N VAL A 688 -14.97 -14.00 -54.80
CA VAL A 688 -14.71 -12.61 -55.23
C VAL A 688 -14.01 -11.83 -54.16
N ILE A 689 -12.90 -11.19 -54.51
CA ILE A 689 -12.21 -10.17 -53.74
C ILE A 689 -12.30 -8.89 -54.55
N THR A 690 -12.95 -7.86 -54.02
CA THR A 690 -13.27 -6.65 -54.77
C THR A 690 -13.01 -5.41 -53.91
N GLY A 691 -13.13 -4.25 -54.52
CA GLY A 691 -12.91 -2.99 -53.86
C GLY A 691 -13.00 -1.83 -54.83
N LYS A 692 -12.57 -0.66 -54.40
CA LYS A 692 -12.54 0.55 -55.22
C LYS A 692 -11.17 0.77 -55.87
N ASN A 693 -10.11 0.37 -55.19
CA ASN A 693 -8.72 0.53 -55.63
C ASN A 693 -8.12 -0.82 -56.04
N ILE A 694 -7.66 -0.90 -57.30
CA ILE A 694 -7.13 -2.18 -57.85
C ILE A 694 -5.82 -2.64 -57.17
N ASP A 695 -4.97 -1.71 -56.78
CA ASP A 695 -3.70 -2.07 -56.12
C ASP A 695 -3.96 -2.72 -54.76
N GLU A 696 -4.91 -2.22 -54.01
CA GLU A 696 -5.33 -2.78 -52.73
C GLU A 696 -5.97 -4.17 -52.89
N VAL A 697 -6.80 -4.33 -53.89
CA VAL A 697 -7.45 -5.61 -54.20
C VAL A 697 -6.42 -6.66 -54.62
N ILE A 698 -5.48 -6.30 -55.46
CA ILE A 698 -4.42 -7.22 -55.93
C ILE A 698 -3.49 -7.59 -54.77
N ALA A 699 -3.12 -6.62 -53.91
CA ALA A 699 -2.28 -6.89 -52.75
C ALA A 699 -2.94 -7.91 -51.79
N THR A 700 -4.24 -7.75 -51.59
CA THR A 700 -5.03 -8.66 -50.77
C THR A 700 -5.16 -10.03 -51.43
N GLY A 701 -5.44 -10.09 -52.74
CA GLY A 701 -5.52 -11.31 -53.51
C GLY A 701 -4.21 -12.09 -53.47
N ARG A 702 -3.10 -11.40 -53.62
CA ARG A 702 -1.74 -12.03 -53.54
C ARG A 702 -1.42 -12.57 -52.16
N GLY A 703 -1.81 -11.86 -51.11
CA GLY A 703 -1.64 -12.34 -49.74
C GLY A 703 -2.41 -13.63 -49.47
N ILE A 704 -3.66 -13.68 -49.92
CA ILE A 704 -4.50 -14.87 -49.78
C ILE A 704 -3.93 -16.03 -50.66
N ALA A 705 -3.47 -15.72 -51.87
CA ALA A 705 -2.87 -16.73 -52.76
C ALA A 705 -1.64 -17.41 -52.11
N GLU A 706 -0.81 -16.65 -51.43
CA GLU A 706 0.34 -17.17 -50.69
C GLU A 706 -0.08 -18.15 -49.58
N LEU A 707 -1.13 -17.82 -48.85
CA LEU A 707 -1.66 -18.71 -47.82
C LEU A 707 -2.27 -19.99 -48.40
N VAL A 708 -2.99 -19.85 -49.50
CA VAL A 708 -3.55 -21.04 -50.21
C VAL A 708 -2.46 -21.94 -50.74
N SER A 709 -1.35 -21.38 -51.15
CA SER A 709 -0.18 -22.18 -51.69
C SER A 709 0.44 -23.05 -50.60
N ARG A 710 0.20 -22.77 -49.33
CA ARG A 710 0.70 -23.59 -48.20
C ARG A 710 -0.15 -24.82 -47.93
N ILE A 711 -1.31 -24.93 -48.56
CA ILE A 711 -2.22 -26.07 -48.37
C ILE A 711 -1.64 -27.30 -49.08
N ASP A 712 -1.58 -28.43 -48.38
CA ASP A 712 -1.11 -29.67 -48.95
C ASP A 712 -2.01 -30.12 -50.12
N ASN A 713 -1.38 -30.61 -51.20
CA ASN A 713 -2.05 -31.09 -52.42
C ASN A 713 -2.90 -29.98 -53.10
N CYS A 714 -2.44 -28.74 -53.00
CA CYS A 714 -3.10 -27.59 -53.61
C CYS A 714 -2.11 -26.78 -54.41
N GLU A 715 -2.39 -26.62 -55.69
CA GLU A 715 -1.58 -25.80 -56.58
C GLU A 715 -2.29 -24.46 -56.84
N VAL A 716 -1.57 -23.36 -56.68
CA VAL A 716 -2.09 -22.00 -56.94
C VAL A 716 -1.48 -21.49 -58.26
N THR A 717 -2.35 -21.01 -59.10
CA THR A 717 -1.99 -20.34 -60.35
C THR A 717 -2.52 -18.90 -60.32
N ILE A 718 -1.67 -17.94 -60.65
CA ILE A 718 -2.04 -16.54 -60.72
C ILE A 718 -2.10 -16.10 -62.18
N LEU A 719 -3.29 -15.63 -62.66
CA LEU A 719 -3.46 -15.05 -63.99
C LEU A 719 -3.46 -13.52 -63.82
N ASP A 720 -2.56 -12.86 -64.49
CA ASP A 720 -2.39 -11.39 -64.50
C ASP A 720 -2.12 -10.88 -65.92
N SER A 721 -1.81 -9.58 -66.01
CA SER A 721 -1.53 -8.94 -67.31
C SER A 721 -0.34 -9.52 -68.06
N GLU A 722 0.54 -10.24 -67.40
CA GLU A 722 1.73 -10.87 -67.97
C GLU A 722 1.52 -12.34 -68.31
N THR A 723 0.31 -12.87 -68.07
CA THR A 723 0.02 -14.27 -68.34
C THR A 723 -0.10 -14.47 -69.85
N GLU A 724 0.64 -15.45 -70.37
CA GLU A 724 0.61 -15.86 -71.75
C GLU A 724 -0.62 -16.72 -72.02
N GLU A 725 -1.20 -16.59 -73.22
CA GLU A 725 -2.35 -17.37 -73.66
C GLU A 725 -2.14 -18.86 -73.53
N SER A 726 -0.92 -19.35 -73.80
CA SER A 726 -0.54 -20.76 -73.63
C SER A 726 -0.87 -21.32 -72.24
N LYS A 727 -0.76 -20.53 -71.19
CA LYS A 727 -1.10 -20.93 -69.82
C LYS A 727 -2.61 -21.16 -69.67
N ILE A 728 -3.42 -20.30 -70.28
CA ILE A 728 -4.89 -20.43 -70.25
C ILE A 728 -5.32 -21.66 -71.04
N VAL A 729 -4.71 -21.92 -72.19
CA VAL A 729 -4.94 -23.14 -72.96
C VAL A 729 -4.59 -24.38 -72.17
N GLU A 730 -3.45 -24.39 -71.49
CA GLU A 730 -3.00 -25.49 -70.60
C GLU A 730 -4.03 -25.82 -69.51
N ILE A 731 -4.52 -24.76 -68.82
CA ILE A 731 -5.52 -24.91 -67.75
C ILE A 731 -6.85 -25.40 -68.37
N TYR A 732 -7.27 -24.86 -69.48
CA TYR A 732 -8.46 -25.29 -70.20
C TYR A 732 -8.41 -26.78 -70.56
N ASN A 733 -7.31 -27.22 -71.11
CA ASN A 733 -7.09 -28.63 -71.50
C ASN A 733 -7.10 -29.54 -70.26
N MET A 734 -6.51 -29.12 -69.18
CA MET A 734 -6.55 -29.88 -67.91
C MET A 734 -8.01 -30.02 -67.39
N MET A 735 -8.81 -28.97 -67.48
CA MET A 735 -10.21 -29.04 -67.08
C MET A 735 -11.03 -29.97 -67.97
N VAL A 736 -10.86 -29.89 -69.28
CA VAL A 736 -11.51 -30.81 -70.25
C VAL A 736 -11.16 -32.26 -69.97
N GLU A 737 -9.89 -32.55 -69.69
CA GLU A 737 -9.45 -33.89 -69.32
C GLU A 737 -10.07 -34.39 -68.01
N ARG A 738 -10.17 -33.52 -66.97
CA ARG A 738 -10.82 -33.85 -65.72
C ARG A 738 -12.32 -34.09 -65.87
N ASN A 739 -12.99 -33.27 -66.69
CA ASN A 739 -14.41 -33.44 -66.99
C ASN A 739 -14.65 -34.81 -67.68
N ASN A 740 -13.87 -35.16 -68.66
CA ASN A 740 -13.97 -36.43 -69.36
C ASN A 740 -13.69 -37.64 -68.46
N SER A 741 -12.66 -37.57 -67.63
CA SER A 741 -12.31 -38.57 -66.65
C SER A 741 -13.39 -38.79 -65.60
N TYR A 742 -14.00 -37.70 -65.12
CA TYR A 742 -15.10 -37.71 -64.13
C TYR A 742 -16.39 -38.30 -64.67
N LYS A 743 -16.70 -38.04 -65.96
CA LYS A 743 -17.84 -38.65 -66.64
C LYS A 743 -17.71 -40.18 -66.77
N ASP A 744 -16.49 -40.68 -66.99
CA ASP A 744 -16.22 -42.09 -67.10
C ASP A 744 -16.20 -42.77 -65.72
N ASP A 745 -15.70 -42.11 -64.70
CA ASP A 745 -15.65 -42.60 -63.34
C ASP A 745 -15.89 -41.43 -62.33
N ASN A 746 -17.10 -41.32 -61.81
CA ASN A 746 -17.52 -40.26 -60.90
C ASN A 746 -16.98 -40.42 -59.47
N THR A 747 -16.20 -41.46 -59.20
CA THR A 747 -15.51 -41.70 -57.94
C THR A 747 -14.14 -41.06 -57.90
N LEU A 748 -13.63 -40.61 -59.03
CA LEU A 748 -12.29 -40.01 -59.12
C LEU A 748 -12.22 -38.70 -58.33
N THR A 749 -11.10 -38.52 -57.66
CA THR A 749 -10.71 -37.29 -57.00
C THR A 749 -9.47 -36.72 -57.66
N PHE A 750 -9.39 -35.40 -57.67
CA PHE A 750 -8.28 -34.69 -58.33
C PHE A 750 -7.55 -33.80 -57.36
N ASP A 751 -6.30 -33.49 -57.65
CA ASP A 751 -5.52 -32.51 -56.89
C ASP A 751 -6.18 -31.15 -57.05
N ARG A 752 -6.21 -30.39 -55.92
CA ARG A 752 -6.86 -29.09 -55.86
C ARG A 752 -6.06 -28.05 -56.68
N LYS A 753 -6.74 -27.33 -57.56
CA LYS A 753 -6.25 -26.18 -58.29
C LYS A 753 -7.02 -24.95 -57.92
N VAL A 754 -6.32 -23.92 -57.44
CA VAL A 754 -6.95 -22.60 -57.17
C VAL A 754 -6.31 -21.58 -58.10
N ILE A 755 -7.19 -20.91 -58.86
CA ILE A 755 -6.78 -19.96 -59.91
C ILE A 755 -7.23 -18.57 -59.51
N PHE A 756 -6.24 -17.71 -59.25
CA PHE A 756 -6.47 -16.29 -58.94
C PHE A 756 -6.45 -15.48 -60.22
N ILE A 757 -7.52 -14.73 -60.43
CA ILE A 757 -7.67 -13.85 -61.61
C ILE A 757 -7.48 -12.41 -61.14
N MET A 758 -6.35 -11.83 -61.48
CA MET A 758 -5.95 -10.48 -61.05
C MET A 758 -6.26 -9.47 -62.16
N ASN A 759 -7.39 -8.73 -62.03
CA ASN A 759 -7.85 -7.73 -62.98
C ASN A 759 -8.23 -8.33 -64.36
N TRP A 760 -9.51 -8.72 -64.48
CA TRP A 760 -10.07 -9.40 -65.62
C TRP A 760 -9.72 -8.70 -66.98
N GLN A 761 -9.91 -7.38 -67.06
CA GLN A 761 -9.72 -6.65 -68.31
C GLN A 761 -8.25 -6.68 -68.77
N SER A 762 -7.34 -6.57 -67.81
CA SER A 762 -5.90 -6.59 -68.14
C SER A 762 -5.45 -7.98 -68.69
N ILE A 763 -6.12 -9.00 -68.24
CA ILE A 763 -5.83 -10.37 -68.71
C ILE A 763 -6.36 -10.59 -70.12
N ILE A 764 -7.66 -10.25 -70.37
CA ILE A 764 -8.30 -10.45 -71.66
C ILE A 764 -7.75 -9.53 -72.73
N ASP A 765 -7.19 -8.38 -72.40
CA ASP A 765 -6.55 -7.49 -73.40
C ASP A 765 -5.33 -8.14 -74.07
N ASN A 766 -4.72 -9.07 -73.42
CA ASN A 766 -3.54 -9.83 -73.92
C ASN A 766 -3.92 -11.16 -74.58
N LEU A 767 -5.21 -11.44 -74.67
CA LEU A 767 -5.68 -12.73 -75.24
C LEU A 767 -6.30 -12.48 -76.61
N SER A 768 -6.16 -13.52 -77.48
CA SER A 768 -6.97 -13.64 -78.68
C SER A 768 -8.43 -13.86 -78.36
N THR A 769 -9.30 -13.70 -79.31
CA THR A 769 -10.76 -14.04 -79.15
C THR A 769 -10.94 -15.48 -78.72
N ASP A 770 -10.17 -16.45 -79.28
CA ASP A 770 -10.18 -17.84 -78.83
C ASP A 770 -9.69 -18.03 -77.41
N GLY A 771 -8.64 -17.33 -77.01
CA GLY A 771 -8.15 -17.39 -75.65
C GLY A 771 -9.13 -16.84 -74.60
N LYS A 772 -9.81 -15.76 -74.92
CA LYS A 772 -10.88 -15.18 -74.11
C LYS A 772 -12.03 -16.16 -73.98
N ASP A 773 -12.48 -16.74 -75.09
CA ASP A 773 -13.58 -17.70 -75.10
C ASP A 773 -13.24 -18.95 -74.25
N LYS A 774 -12.02 -19.42 -74.35
CA LYS A 774 -11.55 -20.54 -73.51
C LYS A 774 -11.53 -20.22 -72.04
N LEU A 775 -11.11 -19.02 -71.64
CA LEU A 775 -11.13 -18.58 -70.24
C LEU A 775 -12.57 -18.45 -69.69
N GLU A 776 -13.46 -17.85 -70.45
CA GLU A 776 -14.89 -17.76 -70.12
C GLU A 776 -15.53 -19.15 -70.00
N CYS A 777 -15.26 -20.02 -70.94
CA CYS A 777 -15.75 -21.40 -70.98
C CYS A 777 -15.21 -22.21 -69.78
N LEU A 778 -13.93 -22.02 -69.43
CA LEU A 778 -13.27 -22.68 -68.31
C LEU A 778 -14.04 -22.36 -67.01
N ILE A 779 -14.35 -21.09 -66.75
CA ILE A 779 -15.08 -20.65 -65.55
C ILE A 779 -16.50 -21.13 -65.57
N LYS A 780 -17.21 -20.99 -66.72
CA LYS A 780 -18.64 -21.33 -66.87
C LYS A 780 -18.91 -22.80 -66.61
N HIS A 781 -18.02 -23.70 -67.12
CA HIS A 781 -18.22 -25.13 -67.07
C HIS A 781 -17.43 -25.88 -66.05
N CYS A 782 -16.67 -25.15 -65.21
CA CYS A 782 -15.93 -25.75 -64.09
C CYS A 782 -16.90 -26.14 -63.00
N GLU A 783 -16.73 -27.33 -62.46
CA GLU A 783 -17.48 -27.85 -61.31
C GLU A 783 -16.56 -28.12 -60.11
N LEU A 784 -17.18 -28.06 -58.92
CA LEU A 784 -16.41 -28.30 -57.68
C LEU A 784 -15.80 -29.72 -57.64
N GLU A 785 -16.46 -30.70 -58.29
CA GLU A 785 -16.02 -32.10 -58.40
C GLU A 785 -14.74 -32.23 -59.20
N TYR A 786 -14.40 -31.26 -60.06
CA TYR A 786 -13.10 -31.25 -60.79
C TYR A 786 -11.98 -30.66 -59.94
N SER A 787 -12.25 -30.27 -58.70
CA SER A 787 -11.29 -29.72 -57.76
C SER A 787 -10.56 -28.48 -58.29
N VAL A 788 -11.32 -27.60 -58.98
CA VAL A 788 -10.86 -26.31 -59.48
C VAL A 788 -11.71 -25.22 -58.90
N THR A 789 -11.06 -24.20 -58.29
CA THR A 789 -11.70 -23.05 -57.75
C THR A 789 -11.05 -21.76 -58.27
N PHE A 790 -11.86 -20.76 -58.55
CA PHE A 790 -11.39 -19.42 -59.00
C PHE A 790 -11.58 -18.38 -57.90
N VAL A 791 -10.63 -17.50 -57.78
CA VAL A 791 -10.69 -16.31 -56.96
C VAL A 791 -10.54 -15.08 -57.86
N LEU A 792 -11.63 -14.38 -58.07
CA LEU A 792 -11.64 -13.18 -58.92
C LEU A 792 -11.28 -11.97 -58.06
N CYS A 793 -10.16 -11.32 -58.41
CA CYS A 793 -9.67 -10.11 -57.75
C CYS A 793 -9.79 -8.93 -58.73
N ASP A 794 -10.85 -8.12 -58.55
CA ASP A 794 -11.13 -7.02 -59.47
C ASP A 794 -11.91 -5.90 -58.73
N ILE A 795 -11.89 -4.69 -59.27
CA ILE A 795 -12.66 -3.59 -58.70
C ILE A 795 -14.13 -3.67 -59.12
N ALA A 796 -15.03 -3.19 -58.25
CA ALA A 796 -16.48 -3.25 -58.44
C ALA A 796 -16.91 -2.58 -59.73
N GLU A 797 -16.31 -1.46 -60.11
CA GLU A 797 -16.60 -0.76 -61.36
C GLU A 797 -16.30 -1.64 -62.59
N SER A 798 -15.21 -2.36 -62.53
CA SER A 798 -14.87 -3.33 -63.61
C SER A 798 -15.80 -4.53 -63.62
N VAL A 799 -16.13 -5.08 -62.43
CA VAL A 799 -17.07 -6.22 -62.30
C VAL A 799 -18.45 -5.83 -62.87
N LYS A 800 -18.88 -4.59 -62.73
CA LYS A 800 -20.15 -4.10 -63.24
C LYS A 800 -20.24 -4.26 -64.77
N LYS A 801 -19.11 -4.20 -65.49
CA LYS A 801 -19.08 -4.35 -66.96
C LYS A 801 -19.34 -5.77 -67.42
N TYR A 802 -19.06 -6.78 -66.61
CA TYR A 802 -19.21 -8.20 -67.01
C TYR A 802 -20.04 -9.05 -66.03
N ASN A 803 -20.62 -8.44 -64.99
CA ASN A 803 -21.40 -9.18 -63.98
C ASN A 803 -22.68 -9.81 -64.52
N ARG A 804 -23.14 -9.41 -65.72
CA ARG A 804 -24.26 -10.01 -66.42
C ARG A 804 -23.87 -11.11 -67.41
N SER A 805 -22.58 -11.32 -67.61
CA SER A 805 -22.07 -12.41 -68.48
C SER A 805 -22.40 -13.76 -67.85
N ASN A 806 -22.77 -14.73 -68.70
CA ASN A 806 -23.17 -16.06 -68.28
C ASN A 806 -22.13 -16.75 -67.36
N TRP A 807 -20.83 -16.64 -67.71
CA TRP A 807 -19.80 -17.26 -66.90
C TRP A 807 -19.71 -16.68 -65.48
N TYR A 808 -20.07 -15.39 -65.31
CA TYR A 808 -20.08 -14.75 -64.01
C TYR A 808 -21.35 -15.06 -63.21
N VAL A 809 -22.55 -14.81 -63.84
CA VAL A 809 -23.84 -14.95 -63.17
C VAL A 809 -24.03 -16.37 -62.63
N MET A 810 -23.58 -17.36 -63.34
CA MET A 810 -23.80 -18.77 -62.97
C MET A 810 -22.87 -19.28 -61.86
N ARG A 811 -21.79 -18.56 -61.61
CA ARG A 811 -20.70 -19.07 -60.74
C ARG A 811 -20.39 -18.18 -59.52
N ALA A 812 -20.65 -16.87 -59.61
CA ALA A 812 -20.37 -15.91 -58.54
C ALA A 812 -21.61 -15.56 -57.79
N ASP A 813 -21.52 -15.36 -56.49
CA ASP A 813 -22.60 -14.92 -55.63
C ASP A 813 -22.35 -13.47 -55.19
N SER A 814 -23.28 -12.55 -55.47
CA SER A 814 -23.18 -11.14 -55.05
C SER A 814 -23.33 -10.89 -53.56
N SER A 815 -23.73 -11.92 -52.81
CA SER A 815 -23.90 -11.87 -51.36
C SER A 815 -22.69 -12.41 -50.59
N ASP A 816 -21.69 -13.03 -51.28
CA ASP A 816 -20.48 -13.58 -50.66
C ASP A 816 -19.23 -13.00 -51.34
N TYR A 817 -18.55 -12.11 -50.66
CA TYR A 817 -17.35 -11.44 -51.20
C TYR A 817 -16.51 -10.84 -50.10
N VAL A 818 -15.31 -10.44 -50.45
CA VAL A 818 -14.41 -9.67 -49.61
C VAL A 818 -14.25 -8.29 -50.23
N TRP A 819 -14.67 -7.25 -49.52
CA TRP A 819 -14.54 -5.87 -49.95
C TRP A 819 -13.26 -5.28 -49.33
N VAL A 820 -12.37 -4.76 -50.15
CA VAL A 820 -11.08 -4.23 -49.72
C VAL A 820 -11.11 -2.69 -49.75
N GLY A 821 -10.82 -2.06 -48.60
CA GLY A 821 -10.76 -0.62 -48.48
C GLY A 821 -12.09 0.08 -48.31
N VAL A 822 -12.13 1.37 -48.58
CA VAL A 822 -13.32 2.20 -48.43
C VAL A 822 -14.26 2.05 -49.63
N GLY A 823 -15.50 2.52 -49.50
CA GLY A 823 -16.44 2.68 -50.62
C GLY A 823 -17.43 1.56 -50.81
N ILE A 824 -17.60 0.63 -49.85
CA ILE A 824 -18.56 -0.46 -49.97
C ILE A 824 -20.00 0.05 -50.14
N ASP A 825 -20.31 1.24 -49.62
CA ASP A 825 -21.62 1.90 -49.68
C ASP A 825 -21.83 2.65 -51.01
N GLU A 826 -20.80 2.85 -51.81
CA GLU A 826 -20.86 3.58 -53.06
C GLU A 826 -21.09 2.69 -54.28
N GLN A 827 -21.06 1.37 -54.11
CA GLN A 827 -21.20 0.42 -55.22
C GLN A 827 -22.59 -0.21 -55.32
N SER A 828 -22.92 -0.72 -56.49
CA SER A 828 -24.23 -1.30 -56.77
C SER A 828 -24.18 -2.74 -57.26
N VAL A 829 -23.02 -3.35 -57.35
CA VAL A 829 -22.81 -4.72 -57.86
C VAL A 829 -23.09 -5.75 -56.79
N PHE A 830 -22.63 -5.51 -55.58
CA PHE A 830 -22.69 -6.46 -54.49
C PHE A 830 -23.70 -6.05 -53.41
N ASN A 831 -24.32 -7.02 -52.77
CA ASN A 831 -25.20 -6.79 -51.65
C ASN A 831 -24.44 -6.25 -50.45
N ASN A 832 -24.91 -5.14 -49.86
CA ASN A 832 -24.23 -4.54 -48.74
C ASN A 832 -25.09 -4.64 -47.46
N PRO A 833 -24.73 -5.52 -46.50
CA PRO A 833 -25.46 -5.65 -45.25
C PRO A 833 -25.04 -4.63 -44.17
N ILE A 834 -24.00 -3.85 -44.43
CA ILE A 834 -23.42 -2.94 -43.44
C ILE A 834 -24.33 -1.73 -43.24
N ASN A 835 -24.61 -1.38 -41.96
CA ASN A 835 -25.36 -0.18 -41.65
C ASN A 835 -24.49 1.08 -41.80
N TYR A 836 -25.17 2.21 -42.01
CA TYR A 836 -24.50 3.48 -42.25
C TYR A 836 -23.49 3.91 -41.18
N ARG A 837 -23.75 3.57 -39.90
CA ARG A 837 -22.85 3.95 -38.81
C ARG A 837 -21.55 3.17 -38.83
N GLU A 838 -21.58 1.91 -39.22
CA GLU A 838 -20.42 1.04 -39.25
C GLU A 838 -19.55 1.21 -40.50
N VAL A 839 -20.13 1.65 -41.59
CA VAL A 839 -19.37 1.97 -42.82
C VAL A 839 -18.24 2.97 -42.53
N LYS A 840 -18.50 3.94 -41.65
CA LYS A 840 -17.48 4.92 -41.24
C LYS A 840 -16.26 4.34 -40.54
N LYS A 841 -16.39 3.14 -40.00
CA LYS A 841 -15.29 2.43 -39.33
C LYS A 841 -14.36 1.73 -40.31
N VAL A 842 -14.79 1.54 -41.54
CA VAL A 842 -13.97 0.90 -42.58
C VAL A 842 -13.03 1.94 -43.18
N LYS A 843 -11.74 1.71 -42.99
CA LYS A 843 -10.66 2.58 -43.47
C LYS A 843 -9.91 1.93 -44.63
N LYS A 844 -9.03 2.66 -45.26
CA LYS A 844 -8.24 2.24 -46.42
C LYS A 844 -7.54 0.90 -46.19
N ASP A 845 -7.00 0.67 -44.96
CA ASP A 845 -6.25 -0.54 -44.64
C ASP A 845 -7.13 -1.67 -44.12
N ASN A 846 -8.44 -1.52 -44.16
CA ASN A 846 -9.37 -2.52 -43.71
C ASN A 846 -10.02 -3.24 -44.91
N ALA A 847 -10.72 -4.31 -44.60
CA ALA A 847 -11.58 -5.02 -45.55
C ALA A 847 -12.84 -5.48 -44.82
N VAL A 848 -13.85 -5.87 -45.58
CA VAL A 848 -15.10 -6.40 -45.04
C VAL A 848 -15.36 -7.76 -45.68
N VAL A 849 -15.50 -8.77 -44.87
CA VAL A 849 -15.92 -10.11 -45.32
C VAL A 849 -17.45 -10.14 -45.21
N VAL A 850 -18.12 -10.29 -46.35
CA VAL A 850 -19.56 -10.37 -46.41
C VAL A 850 -19.99 -11.78 -46.73
N SER A 851 -20.92 -12.32 -45.98
CA SER A 851 -21.53 -13.63 -46.14
C SER A 851 -23.04 -13.50 -45.91
N SER A 852 -23.80 -13.41 -47.00
CA SER A 852 -25.26 -13.16 -46.98
C SER A 852 -25.60 -11.83 -46.23
N ASP A 853 -26.27 -11.91 -45.08
CA ASP A 853 -26.65 -10.75 -44.30
C ASP A 853 -25.65 -10.41 -43.17
N GLU A 854 -24.60 -11.21 -43.05
CA GLU A 854 -23.56 -11.04 -42.05
C GLU A 854 -22.32 -10.40 -42.64
N TYR A 855 -21.60 -9.66 -41.81
CA TYR A 855 -20.32 -9.06 -42.22
C TYR A 855 -19.36 -8.97 -41.04
N ILE A 856 -18.05 -8.98 -41.35
CA ILE A 856 -17.02 -8.76 -40.38
C ILE A 856 -16.01 -7.78 -40.98
N ILE A 857 -15.68 -6.73 -40.22
CA ILE A 857 -14.62 -5.78 -40.60
C ILE A 857 -13.29 -6.36 -40.14
N ILE A 858 -12.34 -6.43 -41.04
CA ILE A 858 -11.06 -7.07 -40.78
C ILE A 858 -9.86 -6.20 -41.16
N LYS A 859 -8.70 -6.55 -40.59
CA LYS A 859 -7.41 -6.18 -41.14
C LYS A 859 -7.02 -7.29 -42.11
N PRO A 860 -7.00 -7.03 -43.44
CA PRO A 860 -6.74 -8.10 -44.42
C PRO A 860 -5.28 -8.48 -44.51
N VAL A 861 -5.04 -9.74 -44.88
CA VAL A 861 -3.70 -10.21 -45.28
C VAL A 861 -3.36 -9.62 -46.63
N ARG A 862 -2.24 -8.93 -46.74
CA ARG A 862 -1.76 -8.33 -47.98
C ARG A 862 -0.30 -8.66 -48.26
N GLN A 863 0.05 -8.82 -49.52
CA GLN A 863 1.43 -8.87 -50.01
C GLN A 863 1.68 -7.60 -50.79
N TYR A 864 2.52 -6.70 -50.25
CA TYR A 864 2.72 -5.34 -50.78
C TYR A 864 3.73 -5.27 -51.91
N GLU A 865 4.67 -6.20 -52.03
CA GLU A 865 5.69 -6.23 -53.06
C GLU A 865 5.71 -7.55 -53.77
N LYS A 866 5.89 -7.52 -55.14
CA LYS A 866 6.24 -8.69 -55.89
C LYS A 866 7.58 -9.21 -55.37
N ALA A 867 7.65 -10.50 -54.97
CA ALA A 867 8.90 -11.13 -54.68
C ALA A 867 9.83 -10.97 -55.89
N LYS A 868 10.93 -10.22 -55.76
CA LYS A 868 11.93 -10.07 -56.79
C LYS A 868 12.59 -11.43 -57.00
N GLY A 869 12.33 -12.06 -58.14
CA GLY A 869 13.09 -13.23 -58.52
C GLY A 869 12.34 -14.60 -58.62
N VAL A 870 11.00 -14.53 -58.72
CA VAL A 870 10.26 -15.81 -59.12
C VAL A 870 9.62 -15.62 -60.45
#